data_d9e654ba30408e4596178cedb6d49e19
#
_entry.id   d9e654ba30408e4596178cedb6d49e19
#
_cell.length_a   1.000
_cell.length_b   1.000
_cell.length_c   1.000
_cell.angle_alpha   90.00
_cell.angle_beta   90.00
_cell.angle_gamma   90.00
#
_symmetry.space_group_name_H-M   'P 1'
#
loop_
_entity.id
_entity.type
_entity.pdbx_description
1 polymer ?
#
loop_
_entity_poly.entity_id
_entity_poly.type
_entity_poly.pdbx_seq_one_letter_code
_entity_poly.pdbx_strand_id
1 'polypeptide(L)'
;MKKTSGRSVASRLVSALFGAVLVCSQTTASLPVSAVSLDPEAVSAAEAVPQQAVSNNVSTDIGLVANLFTVAGSDSAEHAAIQWATTLSADKFTLYRSTNPDSGFVPIYEGSGTSFEDDDLQTGNDYYYQLKASGSKGEWYSGVKSVSPCVLPQGLSTYDNQKGSSLVYETNGYKVGNTYYSYSLKSHPGTSDIYLAETSSSDGKHFGNERNVADKSQNSALESCKIESVHIDYIPEKNKVVVWAHWEKPSGYSDGKALVITGTPGGQFTVHHVYNPLDIQVRDMAIFFDDDGTGYLIAAANKEGQGANATLYIFKMNEDYSGVTEVVKTLHENQYREFPNMIKQNGYYFLFTSQAAGWYPSSGAYTVTKDLYGSWSELRDIGNTSTFSSQSGWIVNLQDKNYLMHAYRWLRASETSGTTLCPLYFDNSFAFYDYYPYFKYNTSTGDLFPVQQGELLSQDKPASASIAAKWEDSAAKAFDGSYRTAFTAIGDHKRWPFYIEVDLGQVCDLANIQTSWYICKGSEGYYTYTVEGSNDRENWVKILDHTNKDSEVVSKTYGFNSDMLSGKYRYVRLNVLNATLQNNPTNNWYTPTVYEVKIYGTPTGEIPEKLPPAVNYDFETSNGSSVPDNGGSLKKGLTLNGSASIVNDPQKGNVLYLNGSDGTYAEFPSGMLEGCTEYTVSMDVKSESQGNFFTFAAGKDKEKYAFFRVADDHFRFAATTDTWRGESEMKYGLDGSTWHNYTFAVSGSDAKLYVDGTLVDTSTEIATLMSDLGSGITSYIGKSYYPEDDYFKGYVDNVAVYRHALSPDEITKKSTVEGDVNSDGKCDIADAVMMQNYLLNNGTMNNWNAGDLVKDGRINIYDFLLLRKLVIS
;
A
#
# COMPACT_ATOMS: atom_id res chain seq x y z
N MET A 1 -49.11 45.00 -7.71
CA MET A 1 -48.07 45.31 -6.75
C MET A 1 -47.13 44.13 -6.66
N LYS A 2 -45.95 44.27 -7.20
CA LYS A 2 -44.93 43.19 -7.32
C LYS A 2 -44.19 43.04 -5.97
N LYS A 3 -44.14 41.81 -5.44
CA LYS A 3 -43.18 41.45 -4.40
C LYS A 3 -42.03 40.70 -5.05
N THR A 4 -40.87 41.29 -4.99
CA THR A 4 -39.60 40.70 -5.37
C THR A 4 -39.07 39.89 -4.17
N SER A 5 -38.82 38.59 -4.38
CA SER A 5 -38.17 37.71 -3.44
C SER A 5 -36.65 37.78 -3.61
N GLY A 6 -35.95 38.24 -2.57
CA GLY A 6 -34.50 38.11 -2.49
C GLY A 6 -34.11 36.66 -2.24
N ARG A 7 -33.34 36.09 -3.14
CA ARG A 7 -32.64 34.81 -2.91
C ARG A 7 -31.25 35.09 -2.33
N SER A 8 -30.98 34.46 -1.21
CA SER A 8 -29.71 34.55 -0.50
C SER A 8 -28.56 33.94 -1.31
N VAL A 9 -27.42 34.62 -1.26
CA VAL A 9 -26.15 34.26 -1.95
C VAL A 9 -25.33 33.22 -1.14
N ALA A 10 -26.00 32.38 -0.36
CA ALA A 10 -25.30 31.44 0.51
C ALA A 10 -25.07 30.01 -0.04
N SER A 11 -25.48 29.74 -1.32
CA SER A 11 -25.35 28.37 -1.86
C SER A 11 -24.36 28.20 -3.03
N ARG A 12 -23.46 29.15 -3.24
CA ARG A 12 -22.45 29.06 -4.32
C ARG A 12 -20.98 29.01 -3.85
N LEU A 13 -20.71 28.88 -2.56
CA LEU A 13 -19.36 28.84 -2.01
C LEU A 13 -18.90 27.45 -1.53
N VAL A 14 -19.74 26.43 -1.67
CA VAL A 14 -19.37 25.04 -1.26
C VAL A 14 -18.88 24.18 -2.42
N SER A 15 -19.07 24.63 -3.68
CA SER A 15 -18.65 23.84 -4.86
C SER A 15 -17.30 24.23 -5.47
N ALA A 16 -16.54 25.11 -4.85
CA ALA A 16 -15.26 25.60 -5.38
C ALA A 16 -14.02 25.15 -4.57
N LEU A 17 -14.18 24.27 -3.56
CA LEU A 17 -13.07 23.80 -2.72
C LEU A 17 -12.67 22.34 -2.97
N PHE A 18 -13.22 21.70 -4.00
CA PHE A 18 -12.86 20.34 -4.40
C PHE A 18 -12.12 20.25 -5.74
N GLY A 19 -11.51 21.32 -6.18
CA GLY A 19 -10.87 21.41 -7.50
C GLY A 19 -9.41 21.83 -7.51
N ALA A 20 -8.61 21.39 -6.53
CA ALA A 20 -7.17 21.57 -6.60
C ALA A 20 -6.45 20.38 -5.93
N VAL A 21 -6.65 19.18 -6.46
CA VAL A 21 -5.65 18.12 -6.36
C VAL A 21 -4.84 18.19 -7.64
N LEU A 22 -3.57 18.44 -7.47
CA LEU A 22 -2.57 18.56 -8.52
C LEU A 22 -2.64 17.35 -9.47
N VAL A 23 -2.98 17.62 -10.71
CA VAL A 23 -2.69 16.73 -11.82
C VAL A 23 -1.20 16.85 -12.11
N CYS A 24 -0.39 15.97 -11.58
CA CYS A 24 0.89 15.61 -12.19
C CYS A 24 0.64 14.40 -13.07
N SER A 25 0.28 14.66 -14.31
CA SER A 25 0.33 13.66 -15.37
C SER A 25 1.80 13.29 -15.63
N GLN A 26 2.20 12.10 -15.24
CA GLN A 26 3.33 11.44 -15.86
C GLN A 26 2.90 10.04 -16.25
N THR A 27 2.69 9.89 -17.55
CA THR A 27 2.60 8.60 -18.21
C THR A 27 3.95 7.91 -18.12
N THR A 28 4.07 6.90 -17.29
CA THR A 28 5.15 5.93 -17.36
C THR A 28 4.52 4.56 -17.46
N ALA A 29 4.68 3.94 -18.62
CA ALA A 29 4.42 2.54 -18.78
C ALA A 29 5.42 1.77 -17.90
N SER A 30 4.97 1.26 -16.78
CA SER A 30 5.75 0.37 -15.94
C SER A 30 5.63 -1.04 -16.50
N LEU A 31 6.70 -1.55 -17.06
CA LEU A 31 6.85 -2.99 -17.25
C LEU A 31 6.96 -3.64 -15.86
N PRO A 32 6.29 -4.75 -15.58
CA PRO A 32 6.48 -5.45 -14.32
C PRO A 32 7.90 -6.06 -14.33
N VAL A 33 8.77 -5.50 -13.53
CA VAL A 33 10.06 -6.13 -13.24
C VAL A 33 9.84 -7.10 -12.09
N SER A 34 9.88 -8.38 -12.37
CA SER A 34 9.92 -9.40 -11.32
C SER A 34 11.17 -9.18 -10.47
N ALA A 35 11.02 -9.13 -9.18
CA ALA A 35 12.13 -9.11 -8.27
C ALA A 35 12.98 -10.37 -8.48
N VAL A 36 14.25 -10.21 -8.75
CA VAL A 36 15.20 -11.32 -8.87
C VAL A 36 16.03 -11.35 -7.60
N SER A 37 15.84 -12.39 -6.81
CA SER A 37 16.80 -12.72 -5.74
C SER A 37 18.10 -13.14 -6.42
N LEU A 38 19.19 -12.45 -6.14
CA LEU A 38 20.49 -12.80 -6.68
C LEU A 38 21.17 -13.81 -5.74
N ASP A 39 21.54 -14.96 -6.28
CA ASP A 39 22.31 -15.96 -5.55
C ASP A 39 23.66 -15.37 -5.09
N PRO A 40 24.00 -15.42 -3.79
CA PRO A 40 25.26 -14.86 -3.29
C PRO A 40 26.51 -15.46 -3.95
N GLU A 41 26.46 -16.71 -4.40
CA GLU A 41 27.60 -17.33 -5.10
C GLU A 41 27.76 -16.84 -6.55
N ALA A 42 26.70 -16.36 -7.20
CA ALA A 42 26.77 -15.82 -8.56
C ALA A 42 27.30 -14.36 -8.60
N VAL A 43 27.38 -13.69 -7.46
CA VAL A 43 27.73 -12.26 -7.36
C VAL A 43 29.23 -12.03 -7.10
N SER A 44 30.05 -13.06 -7.04
CA SER A 44 31.52 -12.94 -6.78
C SER A 44 32.30 -12.09 -7.81
N ALA A 45 31.64 -11.56 -8.85
CA ALA A 45 32.20 -10.66 -9.85
C ALA A 45 31.47 -9.33 -9.97
N ALA A 46 30.48 -9.02 -9.10
CA ALA A 46 29.88 -7.71 -9.08
C ALA A 46 30.88 -6.69 -8.48
N GLU A 47 31.08 -5.57 -9.16
CA GLU A 47 31.93 -4.50 -8.67
C GLU A 47 31.43 -4.03 -7.29
N ALA A 48 32.32 -4.07 -6.28
CA ALA A 48 32.04 -3.49 -4.99
C ALA A 48 31.61 -2.02 -5.19
N VAL A 49 30.48 -1.64 -4.62
CA VAL A 49 30.03 -0.24 -4.70
C VAL A 49 31.11 0.65 -4.10
N PRO A 50 31.70 1.58 -4.84
CA PRO A 50 32.62 2.52 -4.25
C PRO A 50 31.85 3.30 -3.19
N GLN A 51 32.40 3.37 -1.98
CA GLN A 51 31.86 4.23 -0.94
C GLN A 51 31.91 5.68 -1.46
N GLN A 52 30.82 6.14 -2.06
CA GLN A 52 30.58 7.58 -2.07
C GLN A 52 30.10 7.92 -0.67
N ALA A 53 30.99 8.49 0.12
CA ALA A 53 30.56 9.24 1.28
C ALA A 53 29.39 10.09 0.81
N VAL A 54 28.21 9.83 1.36
CA VAL A 54 27.01 10.63 1.04
C VAL A 54 27.45 12.06 1.27
N SER A 55 27.71 12.78 0.19
CA SER A 55 28.04 14.18 0.31
C SER A 55 26.86 14.82 1.02
N ASN A 56 27.10 15.56 2.08
CA ASN A 56 26.07 16.25 2.85
C ASN A 56 25.33 17.34 2.01
N ASN A 57 25.45 17.29 0.71
CA ASN A 57 24.80 18.15 -0.28
C ASN A 57 23.67 17.44 -1.02
N VAL A 58 22.85 16.68 -0.31
CA VAL A 58 21.58 16.26 -0.89
C VAL A 58 20.72 17.50 -0.99
N SER A 59 20.42 17.90 -2.22
CA SER A 59 19.51 19.00 -2.50
C SER A 59 18.18 18.73 -1.78
N THR A 60 17.71 19.69 -1.00
CA THR A 60 16.43 19.63 -0.28
C THR A 60 15.21 19.53 -1.22
N ASP A 61 15.43 19.74 -2.52
CA ASP A 61 14.38 19.69 -3.56
C ASP A 61 14.14 18.29 -4.13
N ILE A 62 14.95 17.32 -3.77
CA ILE A 62 14.78 15.93 -4.22
C ILE A 62 14.46 15.13 -2.98
N GLY A 63 13.18 14.94 -2.75
CA GLY A 63 12.70 14.16 -1.63
C GLY A 63 13.38 12.80 -1.60
N LEU A 64 14.25 12.59 -0.63
CA LEU A 64 15.07 11.41 -0.58
C LEU A 64 14.53 10.34 0.33
N VAL A 65 14.71 9.27 -0.15
CA VAL A 65 14.92 7.94 0.32
C VAL A 65 14.99 7.86 1.83
N ALA A 66 14.09 7.26 2.38
CA ALA A 66 14.18 5.96 2.88
C ALA A 66 14.74 5.84 4.27
N ASN A 67 13.90 5.58 5.18
CA ASN A 67 14.32 4.78 6.31
C ASN A 67 14.49 3.34 5.85
N LEU A 68 15.72 2.92 5.83
CA LEU A 68 16.07 1.53 5.83
C LEU A 68 16.11 1.10 7.30
N PHE A 69 15.21 0.24 7.72
CA PHE A 69 15.28 -0.32 9.05
C PHE A 69 15.18 -1.83 8.98
N THR A 70 15.75 -2.46 9.97
CA THR A 70 15.82 -3.90 10.06
C THR A 70 15.20 -4.34 11.36
N VAL A 71 14.44 -5.40 11.27
CA VAL A 71 13.84 -6.07 12.42
C VAL A 71 14.50 -7.43 12.54
N ALA A 72 15.13 -7.70 13.67
CA ALA A 72 15.59 -9.06 13.96
C ALA A 72 14.38 -9.98 14.06
N GLY A 73 14.43 -11.10 13.37
CA GLY A 73 13.38 -12.11 13.36
C GLY A 73 13.03 -12.61 14.74
N SER A 74 11.84 -13.14 14.92
CA SER A 74 11.21 -13.33 16.22
C SER A 74 11.91 -14.34 17.13
N ASP A 75 12.41 -15.47 16.64
CA ASP A 75 12.98 -16.52 17.48
C ASP A 75 14.22 -17.21 16.87
N SER A 76 14.53 -16.92 15.61
CA SER A 76 15.78 -17.30 14.96
C SER A 76 16.62 -16.05 14.72
N ALA A 77 17.84 -16.04 15.18
CA ALA A 77 18.76 -14.93 15.03
C ALA A 77 19.40 -14.84 13.63
N GLU A 78 18.79 -15.48 12.64
CA GLU A 78 19.35 -15.65 11.29
C GLU A 78 18.56 -14.90 10.23
N HIS A 79 17.67 -14.02 10.65
CA HIS A 79 16.70 -13.32 9.78
C HIS A 79 16.65 -11.83 10.08
N ALA A 80 16.46 -11.01 9.06
CA ALA A 80 16.16 -9.58 9.17
C ALA A 80 15.12 -9.14 8.15
N ALA A 81 14.03 -8.56 8.62
CA ALA A 81 13.06 -7.85 7.80
C ALA A 81 13.56 -6.42 7.53
N ILE A 82 13.69 -6.06 6.29
CA ILE A 82 14.16 -4.75 5.85
C ILE A 82 13.03 -4.07 5.11
N GLN A 83 12.70 -2.86 5.52
CA GLN A 83 11.67 -2.05 4.87
C GLN A 83 12.22 -0.66 4.56
N TRP A 84 11.67 -0.03 3.56
CA TRP A 84 12.00 1.35 3.21
C TRP A 84 10.78 2.10 2.68
N ALA A 85 10.87 3.41 2.80
CA ALA A 85 9.90 4.32 2.22
C ALA A 85 10.65 5.43 1.48
N THR A 86 10.02 6.03 0.49
CA THR A 86 10.60 7.12 -0.28
C THR A 86 9.54 8.10 -0.74
N THR A 87 9.92 9.37 -0.83
CA THR A 87 9.15 10.40 -1.51
C THR A 87 9.62 10.61 -2.97
N LEU A 88 10.64 9.84 -3.39
CA LEU A 88 11.13 9.86 -4.77
C LEU A 88 10.23 9.04 -5.68
N SER A 89 10.04 9.52 -6.90
CA SER A 89 9.63 8.68 -8.01
C SER A 89 10.82 7.82 -8.44
N ALA A 90 11.04 6.72 -7.74
CA ALA A 90 12.07 5.74 -8.07
C ALA A 90 11.43 4.60 -8.84
N ASP A 91 12.06 4.20 -9.93
CA ASP A 91 11.60 3.09 -10.77
C ASP A 91 12.12 1.74 -10.26
N LYS A 92 13.21 1.78 -9.48
CA LYS A 92 13.92 0.59 -9.04
C LYS A 92 14.70 0.86 -7.76
N PHE A 93 14.75 -0.16 -6.89
CA PHE A 93 15.60 -0.20 -5.71
C PHE A 93 16.61 -1.33 -5.82
N THR A 94 17.80 -1.10 -5.26
CA THR A 94 18.82 -2.13 -5.08
C THR A 94 19.26 -2.09 -3.62
N LEU A 95 19.07 -3.19 -2.90
CA LEU A 95 19.53 -3.33 -1.52
C LEU A 95 20.89 -4.00 -1.53
N TYR A 96 21.84 -3.40 -0.83
CA TYR A 96 23.18 -3.94 -0.65
C TYR A 96 23.39 -4.38 0.78
N ARG A 97 24.16 -5.44 0.95
CA ARG A 97 24.58 -5.96 2.27
C ARG A 97 26.10 -6.05 2.33
N SER A 98 26.66 -5.80 3.50
CA SER A 98 28.08 -6.03 3.83
C SER A 98 28.23 -6.50 5.27
N THR A 99 29.36 -7.12 5.59
CA THR A 99 29.84 -7.36 6.97
C THR A 99 30.83 -6.29 7.43
N ASN A 100 31.03 -5.24 6.67
CA ASN A 100 31.89 -4.09 7.00
C ASN A 100 31.11 -2.80 6.75
N PRO A 101 31.10 -1.84 7.70
CA PRO A 101 30.31 -0.61 7.57
C PRO A 101 30.76 0.29 6.40
N ASP A 102 32.01 0.19 6.01
CA ASP A 102 32.66 1.13 5.10
C ASP A 102 32.96 0.56 3.71
N SER A 103 32.75 -0.74 3.50
CA SER A 103 33.16 -1.40 2.24
C SER A 103 32.54 -2.78 2.06
N GLY A 104 32.71 -3.37 0.87
CA GLY A 104 32.29 -4.75 0.60
C GLY A 104 30.80 -4.95 0.44
N PHE A 105 30.06 -3.89 0.09
CA PHE A 105 28.63 -3.99 -0.17
C PHE A 105 28.34 -4.76 -1.45
N VAL A 106 27.56 -5.81 -1.35
CA VAL A 106 27.08 -6.62 -2.48
C VAL A 106 25.57 -6.48 -2.60
N PRO A 107 25.02 -6.42 -3.82
CA PRO A 107 23.58 -6.39 -4.00
C PRO A 107 22.95 -7.73 -3.61
N ILE A 108 21.88 -7.68 -2.81
CA ILE A 108 21.11 -8.85 -2.37
C ILE A 108 19.66 -8.79 -2.83
N TYR A 109 19.20 -7.63 -3.28
CA TYR A 109 17.86 -7.42 -3.83
C TYR A 109 17.92 -6.38 -4.93
N GLU A 110 17.09 -6.56 -5.97
CA GLU A 110 16.85 -5.59 -7.01
C GLU A 110 15.41 -5.70 -7.50
N GLY A 111 14.64 -4.61 -7.38
CA GLY A 111 13.21 -4.60 -7.74
C GLY A 111 12.55 -3.26 -7.46
N SER A 112 11.22 -3.21 -7.62
CA SER A 112 10.39 -2.03 -7.35
C SER A 112 9.72 -2.08 -5.96
N GLY A 113 9.77 -3.23 -5.27
CA GLY A 113 9.20 -3.40 -3.94
C GLY A 113 9.85 -2.51 -2.88
N THR A 114 9.21 -2.37 -1.74
CA THR A 114 9.66 -1.54 -0.61
C THR A 114 10.03 -2.34 0.63
N SER A 115 10.20 -3.66 0.49
CA SER A 115 10.65 -4.55 1.56
C SER A 115 11.49 -5.70 1.01
N PHE A 116 12.29 -6.30 1.89
CA PHE A 116 13.07 -7.50 1.62
C PHE A 116 13.31 -8.28 2.92
N GLU A 117 13.17 -9.59 2.85
CA GLU A 117 13.49 -10.50 3.95
C GLU A 117 14.87 -11.11 3.69
N ASP A 118 15.81 -10.90 4.62
CA ASP A 118 17.16 -11.46 4.54
C ASP A 118 17.29 -12.62 5.53
N ASP A 119 17.23 -13.84 5.01
CA ASP A 119 17.29 -15.10 5.78
C ASP A 119 18.68 -15.69 5.84
N ASP A 120 19.67 -15.08 5.19
CA ASP A 120 21.04 -15.56 5.10
C ASP A 120 21.96 -14.82 6.08
N LEU A 121 21.55 -14.78 7.34
CA LEU A 121 22.29 -14.13 8.42
C LEU A 121 22.83 -15.17 9.40
N GLN A 122 23.91 -14.83 10.10
CA GLN A 122 24.50 -15.65 11.15
C GLN A 122 24.58 -14.87 12.46
N THR A 123 24.15 -15.50 13.54
CA THR A 123 24.24 -14.94 14.88
C THR A 123 25.69 -14.61 15.23
N GLY A 124 25.89 -13.40 15.79
CA GLY A 124 27.20 -12.93 16.25
C GLY A 124 27.98 -12.15 15.19
N ASN A 125 27.48 -12.02 13.99
CA ASN A 125 28.03 -11.11 12.97
C ASN A 125 27.23 -9.82 12.92
N ASP A 126 27.88 -8.71 12.59
CA ASP A 126 27.21 -7.46 12.25
C ASP A 126 27.05 -7.39 10.73
N TYR A 127 25.83 -7.05 10.29
CA TYR A 127 25.52 -6.81 8.90
C TYR A 127 25.14 -5.36 8.68
N TYR A 128 25.56 -4.83 7.56
CA TYR A 128 25.36 -3.43 7.18
C TYR A 128 24.61 -3.38 5.87
N TYR A 129 23.55 -2.58 5.82
CA TYR A 129 22.70 -2.46 4.66
C TYR A 129 22.74 -1.03 4.12
N GLN A 130 22.70 -0.90 2.81
CA GLN A 130 22.53 0.35 2.12
C GLN A 130 21.55 0.18 0.97
N LEU A 131 20.60 1.10 0.85
CA LEU A 131 19.63 1.10 -0.22
C LEU A 131 20.04 2.08 -1.30
N LYS A 132 19.95 1.66 -2.57
CA LYS A 132 20.03 2.51 -3.74
C LYS A 132 18.65 2.63 -4.35
N ALA A 133 18.18 3.83 -4.62
CA ALA A 133 17.02 4.12 -5.44
C ALA A 133 17.46 4.68 -6.78
N SER A 134 16.88 4.23 -7.88
CA SER A 134 17.18 4.66 -9.25
C SER A 134 15.91 5.05 -9.97
N GLY A 135 15.94 6.13 -10.73
CA GLY A 135 14.81 6.60 -11.52
C GLY A 135 15.25 7.57 -12.61
N SER A 136 14.31 8.10 -13.35
CA SER A 136 14.57 9.02 -14.48
C SER A 136 15.31 10.30 -14.09
N LYS A 137 15.33 10.65 -12.80
CA LYS A 137 15.99 11.84 -12.26
C LYS A 137 17.36 11.57 -11.66
N GLY A 138 17.83 10.33 -11.63
CA GLY A 138 19.15 9.97 -11.11
C GLY A 138 19.15 8.75 -10.20
N GLU A 139 20.21 8.64 -9.42
CA GLU A 139 20.43 7.58 -8.45
C GLU A 139 20.69 8.18 -7.07
N TRP A 140 20.20 7.54 -6.01
CA TRP A 140 20.34 8.02 -4.65
C TRP A 140 20.65 6.83 -3.73
N TYR A 141 21.40 7.08 -2.68
CA TYR A 141 21.77 6.08 -1.69
C TYR A 141 21.29 6.50 -0.30
N SER A 142 20.80 5.54 0.48
CA SER A 142 20.50 5.75 1.90
C SER A 142 21.78 5.83 2.72
N GLY A 143 21.67 6.26 3.97
CA GLY A 143 22.69 5.98 4.99
C GLY A 143 22.84 4.48 5.20
N VAL A 144 24.00 4.05 5.71
CA VAL A 144 24.24 2.66 6.09
C VAL A 144 23.54 2.38 7.42
N LYS A 145 22.77 1.28 7.48
CA LYS A 145 22.11 0.79 8.69
C LYS A 145 22.71 -0.56 9.09
N SER A 146 22.87 -0.80 10.38
CA SER A 146 23.41 -2.05 10.88
C SER A 146 22.34 -2.92 11.53
N VAL A 147 22.51 -4.22 11.40
CA VAL A 147 21.79 -5.24 12.14
C VAL A 147 22.80 -6.23 12.71
N SER A 148 22.67 -6.51 13.98
CA SER A 148 23.39 -7.59 14.65
C SER A 148 22.40 -8.68 15.01
N PRO A 149 22.24 -9.72 14.19
CA PRO A 149 21.37 -10.83 14.52
C PRO A 149 21.77 -11.42 15.85
N CYS A 150 20.90 -11.36 16.82
CA CYS A 150 21.15 -11.88 18.17
C CYS A 150 19.91 -12.56 18.71
N VAL A 151 20.12 -13.49 19.61
CA VAL A 151 19.03 -13.97 20.46
C VAL A 151 18.52 -12.79 21.26
N LEU A 152 17.20 -12.54 21.22
CA LEU A 152 16.61 -11.40 21.92
C LEU A 152 17.03 -11.38 23.39
N PRO A 153 17.42 -10.21 23.93
CA PRO A 153 17.79 -10.09 25.34
C PRO A 153 16.68 -10.61 26.27
N GLN A 154 17.04 -11.23 27.36
CA GLN A 154 16.07 -11.61 28.38
C GLN A 154 15.53 -10.36 29.09
N GLY A 155 14.28 -10.43 29.57
CA GLY A 155 13.67 -9.37 30.36
C GLY A 155 13.03 -8.26 29.51
N LEU A 156 12.79 -8.49 28.25
CA LEU A 156 12.00 -7.58 27.43
C LEU A 156 10.50 -7.68 27.76
N SER A 157 9.84 -6.54 27.85
CA SER A 157 8.38 -6.46 27.89
C SER A 157 7.80 -6.54 26.48
N THR A 158 6.60 -7.09 26.35
CA THR A 158 5.87 -7.11 25.06
C THR A 158 4.78 -6.06 25.08
N TYR A 159 4.71 -5.24 24.04
CA TYR A 159 3.60 -4.35 23.78
C TYR A 159 2.70 -4.95 22.70
N ASP A 160 1.38 -4.95 22.96
CA ASP A 160 0.35 -5.47 22.07
C ASP A 160 -0.46 -4.31 21.50
N ASN A 161 -0.13 -3.93 20.27
CA ASN A 161 -0.83 -2.88 19.55
C ASN A 161 -2.28 -3.24 19.21
N GLN A 162 -2.62 -4.52 19.12
CA GLN A 162 -4.00 -4.93 18.82
C GLN A 162 -4.92 -4.63 20.00
N LYS A 163 -4.43 -4.79 21.22
CA LYS A 163 -5.21 -4.47 22.43
C LYS A 163 -5.21 -2.98 22.73
N GLY A 164 -4.24 -2.23 22.23
CA GLY A 164 -4.12 -0.81 22.51
C GLY A 164 -3.88 -0.49 23.98
N SER A 165 -3.26 -1.41 24.71
CA SER A 165 -2.91 -1.20 26.12
C SER A 165 -2.09 0.08 26.24
N SER A 166 -2.34 0.89 27.25
CA SER A 166 -1.40 1.97 27.55
C SER A 166 -0.03 1.33 27.78
N LEU A 167 0.99 1.85 27.10
CA LEU A 167 2.35 1.59 27.54
C LEU A 167 2.34 1.99 29.02
N VAL A 168 2.64 1.04 29.88
CA VAL A 168 3.03 1.41 31.21
C VAL A 168 4.38 2.09 31.02
N TYR A 169 4.33 3.38 30.73
CA TYR A 169 5.41 4.27 30.98
C TYR A 169 5.60 4.17 32.50
N GLU A 170 6.47 3.27 32.88
CA GLU A 170 7.29 3.60 34.00
C GLU A 170 8.08 4.81 33.52
N THR A 171 7.45 5.99 33.57
CA THR A 171 8.19 7.22 33.62
C THR A 171 9.03 7.04 34.87
N ASN A 172 10.30 6.70 34.66
CA ASN A 172 11.24 6.57 35.75
C ASN A 172 11.37 7.90 36.53
N GLY A 173 10.45 8.81 36.28
CA GLY A 173 10.49 10.15 36.82
C GLY A 173 11.81 10.85 36.47
N TYR A 174 11.90 12.09 36.84
CA TYR A 174 13.14 12.83 36.73
C TYR A 174 14.02 12.55 37.94
N LYS A 175 15.20 11.98 37.69
CA LYS A 175 16.14 11.67 38.78
C LYS A 175 16.88 12.91 39.25
N VAL A 176 16.74 13.22 40.52
CA VAL A 176 17.45 14.32 41.17
C VAL A 176 18.14 13.81 42.43
N GLY A 177 19.45 13.70 42.39
CA GLY A 177 20.21 13.02 43.47
C GLY A 177 19.82 11.54 43.58
N ASN A 178 19.33 11.13 44.73
CA ASN A 178 18.87 9.78 45.02
C ASN A 178 17.35 9.60 44.94
N THR A 179 16.61 10.64 44.49
CA THR A 179 15.17 10.62 44.45
C THR A 179 14.68 10.81 43.01
N TYR A 180 13.65 10.08 42.64
CA TYR A 180 12.93 10.26 41.40
C TYR A 180 11.65 11.04 41.66
N TYR A 181 11.33 12.03 40.83
CA TYR A 181 10.12 12.84 40.90
C TYR A 181 9.29 12.67 39.63
N SER A 182 7.98 12.56 39.82
CA SER A 182 7.03 12.53 38.69
C SER A 182 5.95 13.60 38.94
N TYR A 183 5.48 14.22 37.86
CA TYR A 183 4.54 15.32 37.89
C TYR A 183 3.31 15.04 37.03
N SER A 184 2.16 15.54 37.46
CA SER A 184 0.92 15.49 36.67
C SER A 184 -0.03 16.61 37.08
N LEU A 185 -0.71 17.22 36.12
CA LEU A 185 -1.85 18.10 36.38
C LEU A 185 -3.09 17.23 36.62
N LYS A 186 -3.75 17.44 37.77
CA LYS A 186 -4.89 16.66 38.23
C LYS A 186 -6.05 17.58 38.60
N SER A 187 -7.27 17.07 38.52
CA SER A 187 -8.44 17.72 39.12
C SER A 187 -8.58 17.30 40.58
N HIS A 188 -8.92 18.21 41.45
CA HIS A 188 -9.36 17.88 42.80
C HIS A 188 -10.63 17.03 42.75
N PRO A 189 -10.75 16.00 43.58
CA PRO A 189 -11.92 15.13 43.58
C PRO A 189 -13.24 15.93 43.76
N GLY A 190 -14.17 15.70 42.81
CA GLY A 190 -15.49 16.34 42.83
C GLY A 190 -15.53 17.79 42.35
N THR A 191 -14.42 18.29 41.79
CA THR A 191 -14.34 19.67 41.27
C THR A 191 -13.64 19.66 39.91
N SER A 192 -13.65 20.80 39.21
CA SER A 192 -12.82 21.07 38.04
C SER A 192 -11.61 21.96 38.39
N ASP A 193 -11.27 22.08 39.68
CA ASP A 193 -10.10 22.83 40.13
C ASP A 193 -8.83 21.98 39.83
N ILE A 194 -7.87 22.58 39.20
CA ILE A 194 -6.65 21.90 38.78
C ILE A 194 -5.52 22.19 39.75
N TYR A 195 -4.70 21.18 40.02
CA TYR A 195 -3.46 21.31 40.76
C TYR A 195 -2.33 20.50 40.11
N LEU A 196 -1.10 20.95 40.31
CA LEU A 196 0.09 20.19 39.95
C LEU A 196 0.44 19.26 41.11
N ALA A 197 0.33 17.97 40.84
CA ALA A 197 0.78 16.92 41.76
C ALA A 197 2.25 16.58 41.50
N GLU A 198 3.05 16.52 42.58
CA GLU A 198 4.38 15.92 42.57
C GLU A 198 4.33 14.63 43.35
N THR A 199 4.86 13.55 42.76
CA THR A 199 5.10 12.31 43.51
C THR A 199 6.58 11.99 43.51
N SER A 200 7.05 11.22 44.50
CA SER A 200 8.45 10.85 44.61
C SER A 200 8.65 9.34 44.77
N SER A 201 9.83 8.88 44.41
CA SER A 201 10.24 7.47 44.47
C SER A 201 11.74 7.38 44.80
N SER A 202 12.14 6.34 45.52
CA SER A 202 13.57 6.02 45.75
C SER A 202 14.14 5.03 44.74
N ASP A 203 13.27 4.32 44.02
CA ASP A 203 13.66 3.27 43.05
C ASP A 203 13.25 3.59 41.60
N GLY A 204 12.53 4.71 41.39
CA GLY A 204 12.02 5.12 40.10
C GLY A 204 10.83 4.30 39.61
N LYS A 205 10.33 3.35 40.36
CA LYS A 205 9.24 2.44 40.00
C LYS A 205 7.99 2.64 40.84
N HIS A 206 8.16 2.77 42.13
CA HIS A 206 7.07 2.91 43.10
C HIS A 206 6.96 4.36 43.54
N PHE A 207 6.11 5.14 42.87
CA PHE A 207 5.89 6.54 43.22
C PHE A 207 4.81 6.68 44.29
N GLY A 208 5.07 7.54 45.26
CA GLY A 208 4.17 7.85 46.37
C GLY A 208 4.39 9.26 46.90
N ASN A 209 3.94 9.54 48.12
CA ASN A 209 4.14 10.82 48.79
C ASN A 209 3.66 12.02 47.94
N GLU A 210 2.45 11.92 47.40
CA GLU A 210 1.90 12.98 46.57
C GLU A 210 1.79 14.31 47.32
N ARG A 211 2.30 15.36 46.70
CA ARG A 211 2.19 16.75 47.17
C ARG A 211 1.46 17.57 46.13
N ASN A 212 0.54 18.40 46.51
CA ASN A 212 0.06 19.53 45.73
C ASN A 212 1.12 20.64 45.77
N VAL A 213 1.76 20.92 44.64
CA VAL A 213 2.86 21.88 44.56
C VAL A 213 2.48 23.20 43.90
N ALA A 214 1.36 23.25 43.18
CA ALA A 214 0.79 24.45 42.60
C ALA A 214 -0.72 24.28 42.38
N ASP A 215 -1.53 25.25 42.76
CA ASP A 215 -2.99 25.22 42.61
C ASP A 215 -3.61 26.63 42.52
N LYS A 216 -4.93 26.68 42.63
CA LYS A 216 -5.74 27.92 42.59
C LYS A 216 -5.38 28.95 43.66
N SER A 217 -4.72 28.57 44.75
CA SER A 217 -4.27 29.52 45.76
C SER A 217 -3.18 30.44 45.26
N GLN A 218 -2.41 29.99 44.29
CA GLN A 218 -1.37 30.78 43.60
C GLN A 218 -1.95 31.55 42.40
N ASN A 219 -2.90 30.99 41.70
CA ASN A 219 -3.52 31.63 40.55
C ASN A 219 -4.97 31.14 40.39
N SER A 220 -5.93 32.03 40.56
CA SER A 220 -7.37 31.70 40.45
C SER A 220 -7.80 31.13 39.08
N ALA A 221 -6.99 31.26 38.04
CA ALA A 221 -7.25 30.64 36.74
C ALA A 221 -7.25 29.11 36.79
N LEU A 222 -6.70 28.50 37.87
CA LEU A 222 -6.76 27.06 38.11
C LEU A 222 -8.05 26.63 38.83
N GLU A 223 -8.93 27.57 39.19
CA GLU A 223 -10.26 27.28 39.69
C GLU A 223 -11.21 27.02 38.55
N SER A 224 -11.82 25.82 38.53
CA SER A 224 -12.81 25.42 37.53
C SER A 224 -12.36 25.71 36.08
N CYS A 225 -11.34 25.04 35.63
CA CYS A 225 -10.81 25.18 34.27
C CYS A 225 -10.67 23.81 33.58
N LYS A 226 -10.39 23.87 32.27
CA LYS A 226 -10.04 22.73 31.42
C LYS A 226 -8.59 22.85 31.02
N ILE A 227 -7.83 21.75 31.15
CA ILE A 227 -6.42 21.68 30.78
C ILE A 227 -6.24 20.53 29.81
N GLU A 228 -5.57 20.80 28.69
CA GLU A 228 -5.24 19.83 27.64
C GLU A 228 -3.78 20.02 27.18
N SER A 229 -3.26 19.11 26.38
CA SER A 229 -1.91 19.20 25.78
C SER A 229 -0.85 19.59 26.81
N VAL A 230 -0.74 18.78 27.89
CA VAL A 230 0.18 19.04 28.99
C VAL A 230 1.58 18.54 28.63
N HIS A 231 2.56 19.42 28.71
CA HIS A 231 3.97 19.09 28.59
C HIS A 231 4.70 19.48 29.89
N ILE A 232 5.46 18.51 30.40
CA ILE A 232 6.24 18.67 31.65
C ILE A 232 7.64 18.15 31.37
N ASP A 233 8.64 18.99 31.55
CA ASP A 233 10.04 18.61 31.40
C ASP A 233 10.86 19.07 32.61
N TYR A 234 11.96 18.32 32.84
CA TYR A 234 12.95 18.67 33.84
C TYR A 234 14.25 19.06 33.15
N ILE A 235 14.78 20.22 33.50
CA ILE A 235 16.04 20.77 32.93
C ILE A 235 17.14 20.56 34.01
N PRO A 236 17.97 19.53 33.87
CA PRO A 236 18.95 19.17 34.91
C PRO A 236 19.94 20.29 35.22
N GLU A 237 20.42 21.03 34.18
CA GLU A 237 21.41 22.08 34.29
C GLU A 237 20.93 23.24 35.16
N LYS A 238 19.61 23.48 35.20
CA LYS A 238 18.95 24.51 35.97
C LYS A 238 18.24 23.99 37.21
N ASN A 239 18.25 22.68 37.40
CA ASN A 239 17.46 21.99 38.44
C ASN A 239 15.99 22.50 38.44
N LYS A 240 15.39 22.60 37.25
CA LYS A 240 14.09 23.23 37.05
C LYS A 240 13.10 22.32 36.35
N VAL A 241 11.88 22.20 36.88
CA VAL A 241 10.73 21.64 36.22
C VAL A 241 9.99 22.74 35.49
N VAL A 242 9.61 22.51 34.26
CA VAL A 242 8.88 23.43 33.39
C VAL A 242 7.60 22.74 32.92
N VAL A 243 6.47 23.39 33.13
CA VAL A 243 5.13 22.91 32.73
C VAL A 243 4.48 23.95 31.83
N TRP A 244 4.09 23.49 30.64
CA TRP A 244 3.24 24.25 29.73
C TRP A 244 2.03 23.40 29.35
N ALA A 245 0.85 24.02 29.28
CA ALA A 245 -0.39 23.36 28.96
C ALA A 245 -1.40 24.29 28.28
N HIS A 246 -2.28 23.76 27.47
CA HIS A 246 -3.42 24.46 26.91
C HIS A 246 -4.49 24.63 27.97
N TRP A 247 -4.93 25.87 28.19
CA TRP A 247 -5.93 26.24 29.16
C TRP A 247 -7.18 26.82 28.50
N GLU A 248 -8.34 26.36 28.95
CA GLU A 248 -9.66 26.89 28.58
C GLU A 248 -10.58 27.02 29.77
N LYS A 249 -11.61 27.86 29.61
CA LYS A 249 -12.75 27.81 30.53
C LYS A 249 -13.48 26.48 30.42
N PRO A 250 -14.23 26.06 31.47
CA PRO A 250 -14.94 24.78 31.45
C PRO A 250 -15.89 24.61 30.27
N SER A 251 -16.50 25.69 29.81
CA SER A 251 -17.47 25.70 28.71
C SER A 251 -16.83 26.19 27.39
N GLY A 252 -16.39 25.29 26.53
CA GLY A 252 -15.96 25.62 25.18
C GLY A 252 -14.44 25.67 24.96
N TYR A 253 -14.04 26.23 23.81
CA TYR A 253 -12.67 26.34 23.34
C TYR A 253 -12.45 27.72 22.69
N SER A 254 -12.83 28.80 23.43
CA SER A 254 -12.78 30.16 22.92
C SER A 254 -11.61 30.99 23.44
N ASP A 255 -10.98 30.56 24.50
CA ASP A 255 -9.93 31.34 25.18
C ASP A 255 -8.54 31.06 24.60
N GLY A 256 -8.21 29.80 24.33
CA GLY A 256 -6.93 29.40 23.70
C GLY A 256 -5.69 29.96 24.37
N LYS A 257 -5.51 29.66 25.68
CA LYS A 257 -4.43 30.22 26.49
C LYS A 257 -3.37 29.18 26.84
N ALA A 258 -2.17 29.63 27.13
CA ALA A 258 -1.12 28.83 27.74
C ALA A 258 -1.12 28.99 29.25
N LEU A 259 -1.10 27.88 29.97
CA LEU A 259 -0.75 27.80 31.40
C LEU A 259 0.75 27.56 31.51
N VAL A 260 1.43 28.31 32.40
CA VAL A 260 2.88 28.18 32.64
C VAL A 260 3.15 28.04 34.12
N ILE A 261 3.81 26.93 34.49
CA ILE A 261 4.27 26.68 35.87
C ILE A 261 5.75 26.29 35.83
N THR A 262 6.56 26.82 36.74
CA THR A 262 7.93 26.34 36.90
C THR A 262 8.24 26.10 38.36
N GLY A 263 9.18 25.20 38.65
CA GLY A 263 9.57 24.93 40.04
C GLY A 263 10.86 24.10 40.13
N THR A 264 11.17 23.71 41.35
CA THR A 264 12.34 22.87 41.63
C THR A 264 11.85 21.53 42.20
N PRO A 265 12.35 20.39 41.75
CA PRO A 265 12.00 19.08 42.32
C PRO A 265 12.16 19.03 43.81
N GLY A 266 11.10 18.56 44.50
CA GLY A 266 11.05 18.57 45.97
C GLY A 266 10.93 19.94 46.63
N GLY A 267 10.92 21.04 45.85
CA GLY A 267 10.93 22.41 46.31
C GLY A 267 9.62 23.16 46.06
N GLN A 268 9.76 24.44 45.73
CA GLN A 268 8.65 25.36 45.48
C GLN A 268 8.33 25.47 43.97
N PHE A 269 7.05 25.64 43.67
CA PHE A 269 6.55 25.90 42.34
C PHE A 269 5.84 27.25 42.26
N THR A 270 5.84 27.85 41.07
CA THR A 270 5.17 29.12 40.80
C THR A 270 4.29 29.00 39.60
N VAL A 271 3.01 29.33 39.70
CA VAL A 271 2.10 29.52 38.58
C VAL A 271 2.31 30.92 38.01
N HIS A 272 3.03 31.03 36.87
CA HIS A 272 3.39 32.34 36.35
C HIS A 272 2.23 33.01 35.62
N HIS A 273 1.71 32.33 34.60
CA HIS A 273 0.75 32.93 33.68
C HIS A 273 -0.31 31.93 33.23
N VAL A 274 -1.52 32.48 32.95
CA VAL A 274 -2.52 31.92 32.06
C VAL A 274 -2.84 33.02 31.04
N TYR A 275 -2.27 32.92 29.84
CA TYR A 275 -2.24 34.05 28.91
C TYR A 275 -2.19 33.60 27.45
N ASN A 276 -2.40 34.51 26.52
CA ASN A 276 -2.16 34.32 25.11
C ASN A 276 -0.71 34.75 24.80
N PRO A 277 0.20 33.83 24.46
CA PRO A 277 1.58 34.17 24.12
C PRO A 277 1.67 35.20 22.97
N LEU A 278 2.25 36.37 23.20
CA LEU A 278 2.33 37.48 22.26
C LEU A 278 0.97 37.85 21.63
N ASP A 279 -0.10 37.79 22.41
CA ASP A 279 -1.50 38.01 21.99
C ASP A 279 -2.07 36.99 21.01
N ILE A 280 -1.42 35.83 20.87
CA ILE A 280 -1.84 34.74 19.97
C ILE A 280 -2.59 33.67 20.80
N GLN A 281 -3.80 33.29 20.35
CA GLN A 281 -4.51 32.16 20.92
C GLN A 281 -3.81 30.86 20.52
N VAL A 282 -3.49 30.02 21.51
CA VAL A 282 -2.78 28.76 21.34
C VAL A 282 -3.59 27.61 21.91
N ARG A 283 -3.47 26.43 21.30
CA ARG A 283 -4.12 25.21 21.76
C ARG A 283 -3.11 24.09 21.89
N ASP A 284 -3.23 23.01 21.11
CA ASP A 284 -2.29 21.91 21.17
C ASP A 284 -0.86 22.41 21.07
N MET A 285 -0.05 22.07 22.03
CA MET A 285 1.29 22.60 22.14
C MET A 285 2.30 21.53 22.54
N ALA A 286 3.55 21.82 22.32
CA ALA A 286 4.71 21.07 22.82
C ALA A 286 5.80 22.05 23.24
N ILE A 287 6.66 21.58 24.13
CA ILE A 287 7.90 22.28 24.47
C ILE A 287 9.09 21.50 23.92
N PHE A 288 10.10 22.21 23.49
CA PHE A 288 11.34 21.66 22.99
C PHE A 288 12.53 22.43 23.55
N PHE A 289 13.55 21.72 24.00
CA PHE A 289 14.81 22.32 24.47
C PHE A 289 15.94 21.92 23.52
N ASP A 290 16.61 22.91 22.95
CA ASP A 290 17.76 22.68 22.07
C ASP A 290 19.02 22.37 22.89
N ASP A 291 20.05 21.88 22.18
CA ASP A 291 21.34 21.47 22.78
C ASP A 291 22.04 22.61 23.55
N ASP A 292 21.75 23.86 23.21
CA ASP A 292 22.29 25.04 23.90
C ASP A 292 21.45 25.47 25.11
N GLY A 293 20.38 24.74 25.44
CA GLY A 293 19.47 25.06 26.51
C GLY A 293 18.40 26.11 26.17
N THR A 294 18.33 26.56 24.92
CA THR A 294 17.23 27.43 24.46
C THR A 294 15.92 26.66 24.43
N GLY A 295 14.90 27.19 25.13
CA GLY A 295 13.55 26.62 25.13
C GLY A 295 12.67 27.19 24.03
N TYR A 296 11.81 26.34 23.45
CA TYR A 296 10.82 26.70 22.44
C TYR A 296 9.44 26.16 22.83
N LEU A 297 8.42 26.99 22.60
CA LEU A 297 7.01 26.56 22.60
C LEU A 297 6.57 26.42 21.14
N ILE A 298 6.03 25.25 20.80
CA ILE A 298 5.41 25.01 19.48
C ILE A 298 3.92 24.86 19.73
N ALA A 299 3.08 25.61 19.03
CA ALA A 299 1.65 25.55 19.29
C ALA A 299 0.81 25.66 18.02
N ALA A 300 -0.27 24.86 17.97
CA ALA A 300 -1.39 25.07 17.06
C ALA A 300 -2.14 26.32 17.52
N ALA A 301 -2.43 27.23 16.61
CA ALA A 301 -2.88 28.56 16.96
C ALA A 301 -3.90 29.13 15.98
N ASN A 302 -4.55 30.20 16.43
CA ASN A 302 -5.43 31.00 15.60
C ASN A 302 -4.65 32.19 15.05
N LYS A 303 -4.49 32.23 13.76
CA LYS A 303 -4.04 33.45 13.08
C LYS A 303 -5.25 34.34 12.82
N GLU A 304 -5.09 35.67 12.92
CA GLU A 304 -6.15 36.61 12.64
C GLU A 304 -6.76 36.37 11.24
N GLY A 305 -8.09 36.29 11.18
CA GLY A 305 -8.83 35.99 9.96
C GLY A 305 -8.89 34.52 9.55
N GLN A 306 -8.30 33.62 10.33
CA GLN A 306 -8.33 32.17 10.11
C GLN A 306 -9.12 31.46 11.22
N GLY A 307 -9.41 30.17 11.04
CA GLY A 307 -10.07 29.34 12.05
C GLY A 307 -9.13 28.88 13.17
N ALA A 308 -9.69 28.20 14.15
CA ALA A 308 -8.93 27.54 15.20
C ALA A 308 -7.96 26.52 14.61
N ASN A 309 -6.75 26.42 15.18
CA ASN A 309 -5.68 25.50 14.75
C ASN A 309 -5.25 25.63 13.28
N ALA A 310 -5.51 26.79 12.67
CA ALA A 310 -5.23 26.99 11.26
C ALA A 310 -3.72 27.08 10.96
N THR A 311 -2.90 27.43 11.93
CA THR A 311 -1.48 27.78 11.75
C THR A 311 -0.68 27.26 12.94
N LEU A 312 0.58 26.85 12.69
CA LEU A 312 1.53 26.53 13.75
C LEU A 312 2.49 27.68 13.99
N TYR A 313 2.78 27.95 15.24
CA TYR A 313 3.81 28.92 15.66
C TYR A 313 4.88 28.22 16.47
N ILE A 314 6.13 28.63 16.24
CA ILE A 314 7.27 28.34 17.10
C ILE A 314 7.63 29.62 17.80
N PHE A 315 7.58 29.63 19.12
CA PHE A 315 7.96 30.76 19.98
C PHE A 315 9.26 30.43 20.70
N LYS A 316 10.13 31.40 20.88
CA LYS A 316 11.28 31.29 21.76
C LYS A 316 10.87 31.64 23.18
N MET A 317 11.27 30.80 24.12
CA MET A 317 11.07 31.08 25.55
C MET A 317 12.09 32.09 26.09
N ASN A 318 11.76 32.71 27.23
CA ASN A 318 12.71 33.47 28.00
C ASN A 318 13.69 32.52 28.75
N GLU A 319 14.74 33.09 29.36
CA GLU A 319 15.81 32.31 30.02
C GLU A 319 15.34 31.43 31.16
N ASP A 320 14.27 31.82 31.85
CA ASP A 320 13.70 31.07 32.99
C ASP A 320 12.50 30.17 32.59
N TYR A 321 12.16 30.10 31.30
CA TYR A 321 11.10 29.29 30.72
C TYR A 321 9.69 29.63 31.19
N SER A 322 9.51 30.81 31.80
CA SER A 322 8.25 31.26 32.38
C SER A 322 7.36 31.99 31.37
N GLY A 323 7.84 32.27 30.18
CA GLY A 323 7.13 33.01 29.15
C GLY A 323 7.84 32.91 27.80
N VAL A 324 7.30 33.57 26.75
CA VAL A 324 7.90 33.68 25.43
C VAL A 324 8.35 35.10 25.13
N THR A 325 9.35 35.22 24.27
CA THR A 325 9.98 36.50 23.89
C THR A 325 9.70 36.92 22.47
N GLU A 326 9.63 35.98 21.54
CA GLU A 326 9.45 36.24 20.11
C GLU A 326 8.80 35.05 19.37
N VAL A 327 8.23 35.32 18.22
CA VAL A 327 7.86 34.29 17.23
C VAL A 327 9.09 33.97 16.38
N VAL A 328 9.58 32.74 16.47
CA VAL A 328 10.70 32.22 15.67
C VAL A 328 10.24 31.91 14.24
N LYS A 329 9.07 31.24 14.14
CA LYS A 329 8.54 30.79 12.86
C LYS A 329 7.02 30.64 12.89
N THR A 330 6.42 30.96 11.75
CA THR A 330 5.02 30.65 11.42
C THR A 330 5.03 29.59 10.34
N LEU A 331 4.30 28.49 10.54
CA LEU A 331 4.31 27.31 9.67
C LEU A 331 2.87 26.86 9.34
N HIS A 332 2.72 26.20 8.21
CA HIS A 332 1.52 25.48 7.79
C HIS A 332 0.23 26.34 7.86
N GLU A 333 0.31 27.55 7.40
CA GLU A 333 -0.82 28.48 7.38
C GLU A 333 -2.00 27.93 6.58
N ASN A 334 -3.20 27.93 7.19
CA ASN A 334 -4.44 27.33 6.65
C ASN A 334 -4.40 25.80 6.40
N GLN A 335 -3.40 25.11 6.97
CA GLN A 335 -3.32 23.66 6.81
C GLN A 335 -3.96 22.86 7.95
N TYR A 336 -4.36 23.54 9.02
CA TYR A 336 -5.10 22.94 10.15
C TYR A 336 -4.37 21.73 10.75
N ARG A 337 -3.18 21.99 11.32
CA ARG A 337 -2.35 20.96 11.97
C ARG A 337 -2.44 21.10 13.49
N GLU A 338 -2.54 19.97 14.18
CA GLU A 338 -2.64 19.82 15.61
C GLU A 338 -1.53 18.94 16.16
N PHE A 339 -1.44 18.88 17.48
CA PHE A 339 -0.55 18.00 18.25
C PHE A 339 0.91 18.10 17.78
N PRO A 340 1.50 19.30 17.77
CA PRO A 340 2.89 19.46 17.37
C PRO A 340 3.81 18.69 18.31
N ASN A 341 4.89 18.13 17.77
CA ASN A 341 5.96 17.51 18.55
C ASN A 341 7.29 17.65 17.82
N MET A 342 8.34 18.09 18.49
CA MET A 342 9.64 18.35 17.87
C MET A 342 10.71 17.46 18.46
N ILE A 343 11.54 16.92 17.57
CA ILE A 343 12.75 16.18 17.94
C ILE A 343 13.91 16.60 17.04
N LYS A 344 15.13 16.58 17.56
CA LYS A 344 16.35 16.83 16.79
C LYS A 344 17.11 15.53 16.58
N GLN A 345 17.29 15.16 15.31
CA GLN A 345 18.00 13.95 14.90
C GLN A 345 18.88 14.22 13.69
N ASN A 346 20.10 13.68 13.71
CA ASN A 346 21.06 13.80 12.59
C ASN A 346 21.30 15.26 12.13
N GLY A 347 21.22 16.23 13.05
CA GLY A 347 21.37 17.66 12.76
C GLY A 347 20.15 18.29 12.08
N TYR A 348 19.00 17.60 12.06
CA TYR A 348 17.72 18.13 11.59
C TYR A 348 16.73 18.26 12.76
N TYR A 349 15.92 19.29 12.73
CA TYR A 349 14.72 19.43 13.53
C TYR A 349 13.56 18.81 12.75
N PHE A 350 12.88 17.85 13.33
CA PHE A 350 11.67 17.25 12.82
C PHE A 350 10.49 17.75 13.60
N LEU A 351 9.53 18.38 12.95
CA LEU A 351 8.27 18.79 13.56
C LEU A 351 7.15 17.90 13.04
N PHE A 352 6.66 16.99 13.89
CA PHE A 352 5.53 16.11 13.63
C PHE A 352 4.23 16.78 14.02
N THR A 353 3.16 16.47 13.30
CA THR A 353 1.83 17.02 13.55
C THR A 353 0.76 16.06 13.07
N SER A 354 -0.45 16.13 13.66
CA SER A 354 -1.65 15.49 13.12
C SER A 354 -2.51 16.49 12.34
N GLN A 355 -3.37 15.99 11.47
CA GLN A 355 -4.41 16.83 10.88
C GLN A 355 -5.46 17.17 11.93
N ALA A 356 -5.89 18.42 11.99
CA ALA A 356 -6.97 18.85 12.88
C ALA A 356 -8.29 18.19 12.46
N ALA A 357 -8.71 17.19 13.20
CA ALA A 357 -9.92 16.41 12.97
C ALA A 357 -10.83 16.31 14.22
N GLY A 358 -10.52 17.09 15.26
CA GLY A 358 -11.09 16.90 16.58
C GLY A 358 -10.58 15.58 17.19
N TRP A 359 -11.39 14.92 17.97
CA TRP A 359 -11.03 13.64 18.61
C TRP A 359 -11.37 12.46 17.69
N TYR A 360 -10.77 12.43 16.48
CA TYR A 360 -10.91 11.37 15.49
C TYR A 360 -9.55 10.96 14.95
N PRO A 361 -9.42 9.73 14.44
CA PRO A 361 -8.23 9.33 13.71
C PRO A 361 -7.94 10.30 12.57
N SER A 362 -6.68 10.61 12.39
CA SER A 362 -6.25 11.60 11.39
C SER A 362 -4.84 11.32 10.86
N SER A 363 -4.53 11.87 9.69
CA SER A 363 -3.23 11.66 9.07
C SER A 363 -2.12 12.40 9.82
N GLY A 364 -1.05 11.67 10.11
CA GLY A 364 0.22 12.22 10.56
C GLY A 364 1.00 12.85 9.40
N ALA A 365 1.77 13.89 9.71
CA ALA A 365 2.74 14.47 8.79
C ALA A 365 3.86 15.16 9.56
N TYR A 366 4.98 15.42 8.87
CA TYR A 366 6.10 16.14 9.45
C TYR A 366 6.74 17.10 8.45
N THR A 367 7.50 18.04 8.98
CA THR A 367 8.36 18.95 8.21
C THR A 367 9.72 19.04 8.89
N VAL A 368 10.76 19.38 8.13
CA VAL A 368 12.14 19.39 8.65
C VAL A 368 12.88 20.64 8.29
N THR A 369 13.85 21.00 9.14
CA THR A 369 14.82 22.04 8.89
C THR A 369 16.15 21.74 9.59
N LYS A 370 17.23 22.41 9.19
CA LYS A 370 18.50 22.48 9.95
C LYS A 370 18.62 23.75 10.79
N ASP A 371 17.74 24.73 10.57
CA ASP A 371 17.74 26.02 11.23
C ASP A 371 16.30 26.44 11.52
N LEU A 372 15.96 26.60 12.80
CA LEU A 372 14.60 26.94 13.23
C LEU A 372 14.10 28.28 12.65
N TYR A 373 15.00 29.22 12.41
CA TYR A 373 14.69 30.52 11.79
C TYR A 373 14.72 30.47 10.25
N GLY A 374 15.33 29.43 9.69
CA GLY A 374 15.54 29.24 8.27
C GLY A 374 14.33 28.74 7.49
N SER A 375 14.61 28.06 6.37
CA SER A 375 13.62 27.43 5.54
C SER A 375 13.26 26.04 6.06
N TRP A 376 11.98 25.70 6.02
CA TRP A 376 11.44 24.40 6.35
C TRP A 376 11.03 23.65 5.07
N SER A 377 11.10 22.35 5.10
CA SER A 377 10.60 21.53 3.99
C SER A 377 9.07 21.67 3.85
N GLU A 378 8.56 21.29 2.69
CA GLU A 378 7.14 20.99 2.56
C GLU A 378 6.69 19.95 3.58
N LEU A 379 5.39 19.94 3.87
CA LEU A 379 4.79 18.95 4.75
C LEU A 379 4.85 17.57 4.08
N ARG A 380 5.39 16.60 4.79
CA ARG A 380 5.55 15.21 4.33
C ARG A 380 4.63 14.32 5.14
N ASP A 381 3.82 13.54 4.45
CA ASP A 381 2.97 12.55 5.08
C ASP A 381 3.79 11.42 5.70
N ILE A 382 3.28 10.83 6.80
CA ILE A 382 3.90 9.71 7.50
C ILE A 382 2.85 8.71 7.98
N GLY A 383 3.16 7.42 7.89
CA GLY A 383 2.21 6.34 8.19
C GLY A 383 1.01 6.32 7.24
N ASN A 384 -0.07 5.69 7.63
CA ASN A 384 -1.29 5.66 6.84
C ASN A 384 -2.16 6.92 7.06
N THR A 385 -3.26 7.05 6.32
CA THR A 385 -4.13 8.23 6.33
C THR A 385 -4.90 8.45 7.64
N SER A 386 -4.87 7.49 8.56
CA SER A 386 -5.54 7.55 9.86
C SER A 386 -4.61 7.33 11.05
N THR A 387 -3.28 7.41 10.84
CA THR A 387 -2.29 7.05 11.88
C THR A 387 -2.65 5.71 12.56
N PHE A 388 -3.01 4.70 11.73
CA PHE A 388 -3.42 3.37 12.17
C PHE A 388 -4.57 3.40 13.20
N SER A 389 -5.69 4.02 12.80
CA SER A 389 -6.89 4.23 13.64
C SER A 389 -6.67 5.17 14.83
N SER A 390 -5.74 6.12 14.71
CA SER A 390 -5.33 6.99 15.80
C SER A 390 -5.10 8.43 15.33
N GLN A 391 -4.80 9.30 16.26
CA GLN A 391 -4.21 10.61 16.04
C GLN A 391 -2.79 10.60 16.60
N SER A 392 -1.80 11.02 15.81
CA SER A 392 -0.41 11.12 16.29
C SER A 392 -0.33 12.11 17.47
N GLY A 393 0.36 11.67 18.50
CA GLY A 393 0.60 12.40 19.72
C GLY A 393 2.07 12.80 19.86
N TRP A 394 2.74 12.32 20.88
CA TRP A 394 4.13 12.65 21.16
C TRP A 394 5.10 11.53 20.72
N ILE A 395 6.39 11.87 20.72
CA ILE A 395 7.46 10.93 20.46
C ILE A 395 8.03 10.45 21.80
N VAL A 396 8.08 9.15 21.91
CA VAL A 396 8.69 8.46 23.04
C VAL A 396 10.15 8.23 22.72
N ASN A 397 11.03 8.77 23.55
CA ASN A 397 12.46 8.53 23.46
C ASN A 397 12.85 7.36 24.37
N LEU A 398 13.39 6.30 23.81
CA LEU A 398 13.91 5.14 24.50
C LEU A 398 15.43 5.23 24.61
N GLN A 399 15.92 5.98 25.60
CA GLN A 399 17.35 6.12 25.94
C GLN A 399 18.21 6.64 24.76
N ASP A 400 17.69 7.56 23.94
CA ASP A 400 18.35 8.09 22.73
C ASP A 400 18.76 7.00 21.71
N LYS A 401 18.29 5.78 21.89
CA LYS A 401 18.60 4.63 21.06
C LYS A 401 17.50 4.33 20.06
N ASN A 402 16.27 4.33 20.52
CA ASN A 402 15.10 4.09 19.69
C ASN A 402 13.97 5.09 20.02
N TYR A 403 13.02 5.22 19.12
CA TYR A 403 11.91 6.14 19.24
C TYR A 403 10.61 5.45 18.88
N LEU A 404 9.52 5.86 19.54
CA LEU A 404 8.16 5.43 19.23
C LEU A 404 7.28 6.65 18.96
N MET A 405 6.51 6.62 17.89
CA MET A 405 5.37 7.51 17.74
C MET A 405 4.24 6.97 18.61
N HIS A 406 3.86 7.75 19.62
CA HIS A 406 2.69 7.49 20.45
C HIS A 406 1.48 8.17 19.84
N ALA A 407 0.42 7.40 19.60
CA ALA A 407 -0.81 7.91 18.99
C ALA A 407 -2.03 7.50 19.81
N TYR A 408 -3.01 8.40 19.92
CA TYR A 408 -4.25 8.16 20.65
C TYR A 408 -5.29 7.52 19.76
N ARG A 409 -5.85 6.40 20.19
CA ARG A 409 -7.04 5.80 19.58
C ARG A 409 -8.27 6.50 20.10
N TRP A 410 -8.79 7.42 19.33
CA TRP A 410 -10.03 8.08 19.68
C TRP A 410 -11.24 7.19 19.38
N LEU A 411 -12.11 7.06 20.38
CA LEU A 411 -13.44 6.50 20.24
C LEU A 411 -14.42 7.63 20.48
N ARG A 412 -15.33 7.90 19.55
CA ARG A 412 -16.41 8.86 19.78
C ARG A 412 -15.95 10.15 20.49
N ALA A 413 -15.49 11.09 19.73
CA ALA A 413 -15.40 12.51 20.14
C ALA A 413 -14.74 12.85 21.49
N SER A 414 -13.98 12.03 22.15
CA SER A 414 -13.17 12.31 23.36
C SER A 414 -12.86 11.09 24.22
N GLU A 415 -13.45 9.94 23.92
CA GLU A 415 -13.08 8.69 24.57
C GLU A 415 -11.89 8.06 23.84
N THR A 416 -10.95 7.48 24.58
CA THR A 416 -9.83 6.73 23.99
C THR A 416 -10.00 5.25 24.26
N SER A 417 -9.67 4.41 23.26
CA SER A 417 -9.56 2.96 23.43
C SER A 417 -8.15 2.47 23.74
N GLY A 418 -7.28 3.40 24.12
CA GLY A 418 -5.86 3.13 24.36
C GLY A 418 -4.95 3.86 23.39
N THR A 419 -3.80 3.27 23.12
CA THR A 419 -2.76 3.88 22.29
C THR A 419 -2.29 2.94 21.18
N THR A 420 -1.91 3.53 20.06
CA THR A 420 -1.10 2.87 19.02
C THR A 420 0.32 3.38 19.17
N LEU A 421 1.27 2.47 19.24
CA LEU A 421 2.69 2.80 19.25
C LEU A 421 3.34 2.26 17.99
N CYS A 422 4.03 3.13 17.27
CA CYS A 422 4.75 2.76 16.06
C CYS A 422 6.24 3.06 16.24
N PRO A 423 7.12 2.06 16.06
CA PRO A 423 8.54 2.32 15.97
C PRO A 423 8.83 3.41 14.93
N LEU A 424 9.54 4.46 15.38
CA LEU A 424 9.83 5.63 14.57
C LEU A 424 11.32 5.66 14.25
N TYR A 425 11.63 5.78 12.98
CA TYR A 425 12.97 5.73 12.44
C TYR A 425 13.32 7.03 11.72
N PHE A 426 14.60 7.37 11.73
CA PHE A 426 15.12 8.55 11.09
C PHE A 426 16.30 8.20 10.18
N ASP A 427 16.30 8.77 8.99
CA ASP A 427 17.45 8.75 8.09
C ASP A 427 17.63 10.11 7.41
N ASN A 428 18.72 10.79 7.72
CA ASN A 428 18.96 12.16 7.29
C ASN A 428 17.75 13.07 7.60
N SER A 429 17.12 13.65 6.58
CA SER A 429 15.91 14.48 6.70
C SER A 429 14.60 13.72 6.57
N PHE A 430 14.64 12.40 6.63
CA PHE A 430 13.48 11.54 6.44
C PHE A 430 13.08 10.85 7.75
N ALA A 431 11.77 10.74 8.02
CA ALA A 431 11.21 9.98 9.13
C ALA A 431 10.18 8.98 8.62
N PHE A 432 10.15 7.83 9.23
CA PHE A 432 9.26 6.75 8.85
C PHE A 432 8.75 6.01 10.08
N TYR A 433 7.48 5.61 10.08
CA TYR A 433 6.94 4.60 10.97
C TYR A 433 5.91 3.73 10.23
N ASP A 434 5.80 2.47 10.69
CA ASP A 434 4.77 1.54 10.22
C ASP A 434 4.12 0.84 11.41
N TYR A 435 3.04 0.14 11.16
CA TYR A 435 2.31 -0.60 12.19
C TYR A 435 2.91 -1.99 12.37
N TYR A 436 3.18 -2.32 13.63
CA TYR A 436 3.55 -3.67 14.05
C TYR A 436 2.54 -4.17 15.07
N PRO A 437 1.93 -5.34 14.89
CA PRO A 437 0.97 -5.90 15.85
C PRO A 437 1.56 -6.02 17.24
N TYR A 438 2.84 -6.38 17.31
CA TYR A 438 3.59 -6.54 18.55
C TYR A 438 4.98 -5.94 18.43
N PHE A 439 5.54 -5.55 19.56
CA PHE A 439 6.98 -5.31 19.68
C PHE A 439 7.45 -5.62 21.09
N LYS A 440 8.72 -6.00 21.20
CA LYS A 440 9.43 -6.24 22.47
C LYS A 440 10.30 -5.02 22.77
N TYR A 441 10.32 -4.60 24.03
CA TYR A 441 11.02 -3.37 24.42
C TYR A 441 11.55 -3.44 25.84
N ASN A 442 12.54 -2.57 26.13
CA ASN A 442 13.03 -2.31 27.47
C ASN A 442 13.32 -0.81 27.61
N THR A 443 12.54 -0.12 28.42
CA THR A 443 12.67 1.33 28.62
C THR A 443 13.99 1.72 29.31
N SER A 444 14.59 0.82 30.08
CA SER A 444 15.85 1.11 30.80
C SER A 444 17.09 0.98 29.91
N THR A 445 17.05 0.13 28.90
CA THR A 445 18.17 -0.09 27.95
C THR A 445 17.92 0.57 26.60
N GLY A 446 16.70 1.04 26.35
CA GLY A 446 16.28 1.59 25.07
C GLY A 446 16.10 0.55 23.96
N ASP A 447 16.12 -0.74 24.29
CA ASP A 447 15.94 -1.80 23.30
C ASP A 447 14.52 -1.82 22.76
N LEU A 448 14.38 -2.02 21.44
CA LEU A 448 13.12 -2.10 20.73
C LEU A 448 13.24 -3.09 19.58
N PHE A 449 12.35 -4.09 19.56
CA PHE A 449 12.31 -5.12 18.54
C PHE A 449 10.87 -5.25 18.01
N PRO A 450 10.52 -4.62 16.91
CA PRO A 450 9.25 -4.84 16.23
C PRO A 450 9.10 -6.29 15.80
N VAL A 451 7.88 -6.82 15.88
CA VAL A 451 7.58 -8.21 15.52
C VAL A 451 6.50 -8.21 14.45
N GLN A 452 6.84 -8.65 13.26
CA GLN A 452 5.87 -8.98 12.22
C GLN A 452 5.43 -10.43 12.34
N GLN A 453 4.31 -10.74 11.73
CA GLN A 453 3.74 -12.08 11.71
C GLN A 453 4.13 -12.82 10.42
N GLY A 454 5.42 -12.91 10.13
CA GLY A 454 5.97 -13.47 8.90
C GLY A 454 6.35 -12.43 7.85
N GLU A 455 6.57 -12.88 6.63
CA GLU A 455 6.91 -12.03 5.48
C GLU A 455 5.70 -11.27 4.93
N LEU A 456 5.92 -10.13 4.27
CA LEU A 456 4.89 -9.42 3.52
C LEU A 456 4.65 -10.13 2.17
N LEU A 457 3.52 -10.84 2.08
CA LEU A 457 3.21 -11.74 0.99
C LEU A 457 2.51 -11.06 -0.20
N SER A 458 1.78 -9.97 0.06
CA SER A 458 0.82 -9.40 -0.89
C SER A 458 1.38 -8.27 -1.75
N GLN A 459 2.54 -7.69 -1.40
CA GLN A 459 3.05 -6.51 -2.07
C GLN A 459 3.39 -6.78 -3.54
N ASP A 460 2.96 -5.89 -4.43
CA ASP A 460 3.16 -5.94 -5.89
C ASP A 460 2.68 -7.25 -6.55
N LYS A 461 1.78 -7.98 -5.88
CA LYS A 461 1.19 -9.20 -6.41
C LYS A 461 0.02 -8.88 -7.36
N PRO A 462 -0.26 -9.79 -8.33
CA PRO A 462 -1.43 -9.64 -9.19
C PRO A 462 -2.71 -9.53 -8.37
N ALA A 463 -3.50 -8.51 -8.64
CA ALA A 463 -4.72 -8.24 -7.90
C ALA A 463 -5.87 -7.87 -8.82
N SER A 464 -7.09 -8.17 -8.38
CA SER A 464 -8.32 -7.90 -9.11
C SER A 464 -9.44 -7.41 -8.19
N ALA A 465 -10.52 -6.90 -8.77
CA ALA A 465 -11.69 -6.45 -8.04
C ALA A 465 -12.99 -6.85 -8.74
N SER A 466 -14.06 -7.05 -7.96
CA SER A 466 -15.40 -7.38 -8.49
C SER A 466 -16.15 -6.18 -9.08
N ILE A 467 -15.58 -5.00 -8.99
CA ILE A 467 -16.16 -3.76 -9.56
C ILE A 467 -15.05 -2.98 -10.25
N ALA A 468 -15.41 -2.23 -11.28
CA ALA A 468 -14.45 -1.45 -12.03
C ALA A 468 -13.84 -0.33 -11.20
N ALA A 469 -12.55 -0.09 -11.37
CA ALA A 469 -11.81 0.99 -10.75
C ALA A 469 -11.96 2.31 -11.50
N LYS A 470 -11.64 3.39 -10.82
CA LYS A 470 -11.59 4.73 -11.39
C LYS A 470 -10.20 4.95 -12.00
N TRP A 471 -10.11 4.91 -13.32
CA TRP A 471 -8.85 5.14 -14.06
C TRP A 471 -7.68 4.33 -13.51
N GLU A 472 -6.60 5.02 -13.06
CA GLU A 472 -5.38 4.41 -12.55
C GLU A 472 -5.50 3.79 -11.14
N ASP A 473 -6.66 3.90 -10.49
CA ASP A 473 -6.92 3.42 -9.14
C ASP A 473 -7.32 1.92 -9.13
N SER A 474 -6.59 1.08 -9.83
CA SER A 474 -6.87 -0.35 -9.97
C SER A 474 -6.69 -1.13 -8.67
N ALA A 475 -7.11 -2.40 -8.64
CA ALA A 475 -6.97 -3.27 -7.46
C ALA A 475 -5.51 -3.40 -7.00
N ALA A 476 -4.55 -3.34 -7.92
CA ALA A 476 -3.12 -3.39 -7.61
C ALA A 476 -2.68 -2.23 -6.68
N LYS A 477 -3.40 -1.10 -6.70
CA LYS A 477 -3.11 0.04 -5.82
C LYS A 477 -3.41 -0.22 -4.34
N ALA A 478 -4.18 -1.24 -4.04
CA ALA A 478 -4.39 -1.69 -2.67
C ALA A 478 -3.30 -2.64 -2.16
N PHE A 479 -2.30 -2.97 -2.99
CA PHE A 479 -1.22 -3.90 -2.68
C PHE A 479 0.16 -3.37 -3.12
N ASP A 480 0.29 -2.07 -3.40
CA ASP A 480 1.55 -1.49 -3.91
C ASP A 480 2.49 -0.99 -2.80
N GLY A 481 2.16 -1.25 -1.54
CA GLY A 481 2.95 -0.84 -0.38
C GLY A 481 2.79 0.62 0.01
N SER A 482 1.96 1.38 -0.69
CA SER A 482 1.78 2.81 -0.48
C SER A 482 0.47 3.13 0.24
N TYR A 483 0.53 3.78 1.36
CA TYR A 483 -0.67 4.30 2.03
C TYR A 483 -1.26 5.57 1.37
N ARG A 484 -0.75 5.98 0.19
CA ARG A 484 -1.18 7.21 -0.51
C ARG A 484 -1.87 6.94 -1.83
N THR A 485 -1.73 5.74 -2.34
CA THR A 485 -2.47 5.21 -3.48
C THR A 485 -3.66 4.41 -2.98
N ALA A 486 -4.65 4.16 -3.82
CA ALA A 486 -5.81 3.40 -3.41
C ALA A 486 -6.50 2.71 -4.60
N PHE A 487 -7.10 1.57 -4.35
CA PHE A 487 -8.20 1.12 -5.17
C PHE A 487 -9.41 2.05 -4.93
N THR A 488 -9.96 2.60 -5.99
CA THR A 488 -11.17 3.43 -5.93
C THR A 488 -12.14 3.00 -7.02
N ALA A 489 -13.36 2.62 -6.62
CA ALA A 489 -14.39 2.20 -7.56
C ALA A 489 -14.87 3.34 -8.45
N ILE A 490 -15.19 3.02 -9.71
CA ILE A 490 -15.84 3.95 -10.61
C ILE A 490 -17.36 4.02 -10.31
N GLY A 491 -17.95 5.18 -10.46
CA GLY A 491 -19.40 5.38 -10.34
C GLY A 491 -19.87 5.85 -8.97
N ASP A 492 -21.13 5.58 -8.66
CA ASP A 492 -21.79 6.06 -7.47
C ASP A 492 -21.58 5.15 -6.25
N HIS A 493 -21.92 5.66 -5.07
CA HIS A 493 -21.75 5.02 -3.77
C HIS A 493 -22.55 3.72 -3.56
N LYS A 494 -23.25 3.20 -4.58
CA LYS A 494 -24.18 2.09 -4.45
C LYS A 494 -23.61 0.74 -4.87
N ARG A 495 -22.31 0.66 -5.15
CA ARG A 495 -21.67 -0.59 -5.56
C ARG A 495 -21.14 -1.41 -4.38
N TRP A 496 -21.94 -1.56 -3.36
CA TRP A 496 -21.70 -2.47 -2.25
C TRP A 496 -22.60 -3.72 -2.40
N PRO A 497 -22.17 -4.91 -2.03
CA PRO A 497 -20.80 -5.28 -1.65
C PRO A 497 -19.86 -5.39 -2.87
N PHE A 498 -18.56 -5.40 -2.60
CA PHE A 498 -17.53 -5.70 -3.61
C PHE A 498 -16.42 -6.53 -2.96
N TYR A 499 -15.55 -7.11 -3.78
CA TYR A 499 -14.32 -7.69 -3.28
C TYR A 499 -13.10 -7.15 -4.04
N ILE A 500 -11.96 -7.20 -3.38
CA ILE A 500 -10.64 -7.19 -4.00
C ILE A 500 -9.94 -8.50 -3.66
N GLU A 501 -9.14 -9.00 -4.59
CA GLU A 501 -8.47 -10.29 -4.51
C GLU A 501 -7.01 -10.14 -4.91
N VAL A 502 -6.14 -10.91 -4.26
CA VAL A 502 -4.71 -10.98 -4.58
C VAL A 502 -4.29 -12.43 -4.78
N ASP A 503 -3.44 -12.68 -5.80
CA ASP A 503 -2.76 -13.94 -6.03
C ASP A 503 -1.35 -13.87 -5.41
N LEU A 504 -1.10 -14.60 -4.34
CA LEU A 504 0.20 -14.64 -3.67
C LEU A 504 1.27 -15.42 -4.48
N GLY A 505 0.87 -16.05 -5.60
CA GLY A 505 1.75 -16.80 -6.50
C GLY A 505 2.00 -18.24 -6.07
N GLN A 506 1.86 -18.55 -4.79
CA GLN A 506 2.01 -19.88 -4.20
C GLN A 506 1.14 -20.01 -2.97
N VAL A 507 0.99 -21.22 -2.47
CA VAL A 507 0.33 -21.44 -1.16
C VAL A 507 1.20 -20.83 -0.07
N CYS A 508 0.59 -19.99 0.76
CA CYS A 508 1.23 -19.36 1.90
C CYS A 508 0.47 -19.70 3.18
N ASP A 509 1.19 -19.95 4.27
CA ASP A 509 0.61 -20.08 5.61
C ASP A 509 0.35 -18.68 6.15
N LEU A 510 -0.92 -18.26 6.16
CA LEU A 510 -1.32 -16.89 6.47
C LEU A 510 -1.28 -16.64 7.98
N ALA A 511 -0.83 -15.45 8.38
CA ALA A 511 -0.72 -15.09 9.79
C ALA A 511 -1.44 -13.80 10.17
N ASN A 512 -1.38 -12.75 9.35
CA ASN A 512 -1.98 -11.45 9.65
C ASN A 512 -2.42 -10.73 8.38
N ILE A 513 -3.48 -9.95 8.47
CA ILE A 513 -3.90 -9.00 7.46
C ILE A 513 -4.03 -7.60 8.08
N GLN A 514 -3.49 -6.61 7.40
CA GLN A 514 -3.65 -5.20 7.74
C GLN A 514 -4.40 -4.51 6.62
N THR A 515 -5.43 -3.76 6.95
CA THR A 515 -6.27 -3.06 5.98
C THR A 515 -6.34 -1.58 6.31
N SER A 516 -6.01 -0.73 5.34
CA SER A 516 -6.12 0.73 5.42
C SER A 516 -7.27 1.23 4.58
N TRP A 517 -8.18 1.95 5.22
CA TRP A 517 -9.45 2.37 4.65
C TRP A 517 -9.53 3.88 4.48
N TYR A 518 -10.32 4.33 3.53
CA TYR A 518 -10.71 5.72 3.47
C TYR A 518 -11.64 6.06 4.63
N ILE A 519 -11.32 7.14 5.35
CA ILE A 519 -12.26 7.78 6.30
C ILE A 519 -12.35 9.27 5.97
N CYS A 520 -13.55 9.80 6.10
CA CYS A 520 -13.75 11.23 6.01
C CYS A 520 -13.25 11.90 7.29
N LYS A 521 -12.59 13.04 7.16
CA LYS A 521 -12.13 13.84 8.30
C LYS A 521 -13.26 14.08 9.32
N GLY A 522 -12.99 13.80 10.58
CA GLY A 522 -13.95 14.02 11.67
C GLY A 522 -15.13 13.06 11.62
N SER A 523 -14.96 11.85 11.08
CA SER A 523 -16.02 10.86 10.98
C SER A 523 -15.73 9.60 11.78
N GLU A 524 -16.83 8.95 12.22
CA GLU A 524 -16.82 7.64 12.84
C GLU A 524 -17.08 6.54 11.77
N GLY A 525 -16.29 6.57 10.69
CA GLY A 525 -16.42 5.66 9.56
C GLY A 525 -15.71 4.33 9.82
N TYR A 526 -16.43 3.21 9.70
CA TYR A 526 -15.88 1.88 9.79
C TYR A 526 -16.39 0.98 8.68
N TYR A 527 -15.69 -0.11 8.44
CA TYR A 527 -16.00 -1.05 7.36
C TYR A 527 -16.38 -2.42 7.93
N THR A 528 -17.36 -3.06 7.29
CA THR A 528 -17.69 -4.46 7.55
C THR A 528 -17.24 -5.30 6.37
N TYR A 529 -16.47 -6.36 6.66
CA TYR A 529 -15.87 -7.20 5.64
C TYR A 529 -15.65 -8.63 6.13
N THR A 530 -15.41 -9.53 5.18
CA THR A 530 -14.86 -10.86 5.44
C THR A 530 -13.59 -11.07 4.64
N VAL A 531 -12.74 -11.96 5.11
CA VAL A 531 -11.58 -12.44 4.32
C VAL A 531 -11.80 -13.90 4.02
N GLU A 532 -11.57 -14.27 2.78
CA GLU A 532 -11.66 -15.64 2.30
C GLU A 532 -10.34 -16.06 1.66
N GLY A 533 -9.99 -17.33 1.84
CA GLY A 533 -8.82 -17.95 1.22
C GLY A 533 -9.25 -19.06 0.25
N SER A 534 -8.49 -19.22 -0.84
CA SER A 534 -8.69 -20.28 -1.81
C SER A 534 -7.37 -20.75 -2.40
N ASN A 535 -7.32 -22.00 -2.91
CA ASN A 535 -6.21 -22.51 -3.69
C ASN A 535 -6.59 -22.75 -5.17
N ASP A 536 -7.86 -22.56 -5.52
CA ASP A 536 -8.41 -22.85 -6.85
C ASP A 536 -9.39 -21.77 -7.37
N ARG A 537 -9.56 -20.63 -6.67
CA ARG A 537 -10.51 -19.56 -6.99
C ARG A 537 -11.96 -19.99 -7.16
N GLU A 538 -12.28 -21.27 -6.95
CA GLU A 538 -13.63 -21.82 -7.01
C GLU A 538 -14.17 -22.11 -5.60
N ASN A 539 -13.33 -22.70 -4.75
CA ASN A 539 -13.67 -23.07 -3.38
C ASN A 539 -13.08 -22.06 -2.40
N TRP A 540 -13.93 -21.17 -1.92
CA TRP A 540 -13.56 -20.11 -0.97
C TRP A 540 -13.92 -20.49 0.45
N VAL A 541 -12.96 -20.34 1.35
CA VAL A 541 -13.13 -20.59 2.79
C VAL A 541 -13.02 -19.27 3.52
N LYS A 542 -14.06 -18.91 4.27
CA LYS A 542 -14.03 -17.72 5.13
C LYS A 542 -13.04 -17.95 6.28
N ILE A 543 -11.99 -17.13 6.34
CA ILE A 543 -10.91 -17.18 7.34
C ILE A 543 -10.96 -16.02 8.32
N LEU A 544 -11.71 -14.96 8.02
CA LEU A 544 -11.99 -13.85 8.93
C LEU A 544 -13.39 -13.33 8.74
N ASP A 545 -14.08 -13.03 9.84
CA ASP A 545 -15.39 -12.40 9.85
C ASP A 545 -15.37 -11.09 10.65
N HIS A 546 -15.32 -9.98 9.96
CA HIS A 546 -15.32 -8.62 10.50
C HIS A 546 -16.68 -7.92 10.25
N THR A 547 -17.78 -8.68 10.39
CA THR A 547 -19.13 -8.18 10.06
C THR A 547 -19.97 -7.82 11.28
N ASN A 548 -19.58 -8.28 12.47
CA ASN A 548 -20.32 -8.00 13.70
C ASN A 548 -20.12 -6.53 14.12
N LYS A 549 -20.98 -5.64 13.63
CA LYS A 549 -21.00 -4.22 13.95
C LYS A 549 -21.22 -3.87 15.43
N ASP A 550 -21.70 -4.81 16.23
CA ASP A 550 -21.86 -4.64 17.67
C ASP A 550 -20.55 -4.96 18.42
N SER A 551 -19.57 -5.55 17.73
CA SER A 551 -18.23 -5.75 18.26
C SER A 551 -17.49 -4.40 18.37
N GLU A 552 -16.83 -4.16 19.48
CA GLU A 552 -15.99 -2.96 19.67
C GLU A 552 -14.87 -2.89 18.64
N VAL A 553 -14.29 -4.01 18.26
CA VAL A 553 -13.24 -4.09 17.24
C VAL A 553 -13.75 -3.57 15.90
N VAL A 554 -14.97 -3.94 15.49
CA VAL A 554 -15.55 -3.50 14.22
C VAL A 554 -16.00 -2.06 14.26
N SER A 555 -16.77 -1.68 15.29
CA SER A 555 -17.44 -0.37 15.33
C SER A 555 -16.61 0.76 15.92
N LYS A 556 -15.41 0.46 16.42
CA LYS A 556 -14.54 1.44 17.09
C LYS A 556 -13.14 1.53 16.49
N THR A 557 -12.91 0.88 15.34
CA THR A 557 -11.64 0.96 14.61
C THR A 557 -11.86 1.69 13.30
N TYR A 558 -11.35 2.91 13.21
CA TYR A 558 -11.61 3.80 12.09
C TYR A 558 -10.38 3.95 11.21
N GLY A 559 -10.50 3.56 9.96
CA GLY A 559 -9.48 3.79 8.95
C GLY A 559 -8.33 2.79 8.92
N PHE A 560 -8.25 1.85 9.87
CA PHE A 560 -7.23 0.79 9.89
C PHE A 560 -7.65 -0.39 10.76
N ASN A 561 -7.38 -1.60 10.26
CA ASN A 561 -7.54 -2.84 11.04
C ASN A 561 -6.29 -3.71 10.89
N SER A 562 -5.98 -4.48 11.92
CA SER A 562 -4.97 -5.54 11.91
C SER A 562 -5.56 -6.78 12.55
N ASP A 563 -5.74 -7.83 11.76
CA ASP A 563 -6.44 -9.05 12.16
C ASP A 563 -5.54 -10.28 11.95
N MET A 564 -5.58 -11.20 12.91
CA MET A 564 -4.90 -12.48 12.77
C MET A 564 -5.62 -13.35 11.75
N LEU A 565 -4.86 -13.98 10.88
CA LEU A 565 -5.33 -14.98 9.93
C LEU A 565 -4.79 -16.36 10.28
N SER A 566 -5.36 -17.37 9.66
CA SER A 566 -4.87 -18.74 9.70
C SER A 566 -5.32 -19.51 8.46
N GLY A 567 -4.53 -20.51 8.10
CA GLY A 567 -4.79 -21.39 6.95
C GLY A 567 -3.77 -21.20 5.83
N LYS A 568 -3.80 -22.12 4.87
CA LYS A 568 -2.84 -22.21 3.77
C LYS A 568 -3.53 -21.96 2.44
N TYR A 569 -3.30 -20.78 1.88
CA TYR A 569 -3.98 -20.33 0.66
C TYR A 569 -3.03 -19.59 -0.28
N ARG A 570 -3.29 -19.72 -1.58
CA ARG A 570 -2.65 -18.94 -2.64
C ARG A 570 -3.41 -17.65 -2.92
N TYR A 571 -4.75 -17.73 -2.96
CA TYR A 571 -5.61 -16.58 -3.27
C TYR A 571 -6.26 -16.08 -2.00
N VAL A 572 -6.23 -14.76 -1.80
CA VAL A 572 -6.88 -14.13 -0.66
C VAL A 572 -7.84 -13.06 -1.17
N ARG A 573 -9.09 -13.13 -0.75
CA ARG A 573 -10.17 -12.23 -1.14
C ARG A 573 -10.67 -11.45 0.08
N LEU A 574 -10.66 -10.14 -0.03
CA LEU A 574 -11.27 -9.22 0.93
C LEU A 574 -12.66 -8.83 0.41
N ASN A 575 -13.71 -9.39 0.98
CA ASN A 575 -15.10 -9.06 0.64
C ASN A 575 -15.57 -7.91 1.51
N VAL A 576 -15.73 -6.75 0.93
CA VAL A 576 -16.16 -5.53 1.64
C VAL A 576 -17.67 -5.37 1.48
N LEU A 577 -18.39 -5.50 2.59
CA LEU A 577 -19.84 -5.51 2.58
C LEU A 577 -20.43 -4.11 2.63
N ASN A 578 -19.84 -3.24 3.42
CA ASN A 578 -20.33 -1.88 3.58
C ASN A 578 -19.29 -0.99 4.28
N ALA A 579 -19.40 0.32 4.06
CA ALA A 579 -18.81 1.36 4.89
C ALA A 579 -19.93 2.07 5.66
N THR A 580 -19.80 2.17 6.96
CA THR A 580 -20.82 2.77 7.82
C THR A 580 -20.25 3.99 8.51
N LEU A 581 -21.02 5.07 8.53
CA LEU A 581 -20.75 6.25 9.31
C LEU A 581 -21.58 6.17 10.60
N GLN A 582 -20.96 5.88 11.73
CA GLN A 582 -21.66 5.61 12.99
C GLN A 582 -22.43 6.84 13.50
N ASN A 583 -21.85 8.02 13.38
CA ASN A 583 -22.48 9.28 13.75
C ASN A 583 -23.53 9.77 12.73
N ASN A 584 -23.59 9.16 11.53
CA ASN A 584 -24.63 9.42 10.53
C ASN A 584 -24.91 8.17 9.67
N PRO A 585 -25.57 7.15 10.21
CA PRO A 585 -25.73 5.85 9.55
C PRO A 585 -26.60 5.89 8.29
N THR A 586 -27.28 6.99 8.00
CA THR A 586 -28.08 7.19 6.79
C THR A 586 -27.29 7.85 5.66
N ASN A 587 -26.06 8.27 5.91
CA ASN A 587 -25.23 8.91 4.90
C ASN A 587 -24.40 7.87 4.15
N ASN A 588 -24.74 7.64 2.87
CA ASN A 588 -24.11 6.65 1.99
C ASN A 588 -23.14 7.27 0.98
N TRP A 589 -22.42 8.31 1.35
CA TRP A 589 -21.56 9.02 0.42
C TRP A 589 -20.11 8.50 0.34
N TYR A 590 -19.78 7.43 1.07
CA TYR A 590 -18.50 6.76 0.89
C TYR A 590 -18.44 6.05 -0.46
N THR A 591 -17.46 6.39 -1.28
CA THR A 591 -17.08 5.60 -2.44
C THR A 591 -16.27 4.40 -1.99
N PRO A 592 -16.48 3.18 -2.54
CA PRO A 592 -15.61 2.05 -2.29
C PRO A 592 -14.15 2.41 -2.54
N THR A 593 -13.36 2.53 -1.47
CA THR A 593 -11.96 2.93 -1.52
C THR A 593 -11.16 2.14 -0.50
N VAL A 594 -10.10 1.46 -0.95
CA VAL A 594 -9.16 0.71 -0.11
C VAL A 594 -7.76 1.24 -0.39
N TYR A 595 -7.11 1.79 0.62
CA TYR A 595 -5.76 2.34 0.45
C TYR A 595 -4.69 1.28 0.37
N GLU A 596 -4.62 0.38 1.35
CA GLU A 596 -3.57 -0.62 1.39
C GLU A 596 -4.04 -1.87 2.12
N VAL A 597 -3.67 -3.03 1.60
CA VAL A 597 -3.88 -4.34 2.21
C VAL A 597 -2.55 -5.08 2.27
N LYS A 598 -2.04 -5.25 3.47
CA LYS A 598 -0.82 -6.03 3.73
C LYS A 598 -1.19 -7.38 4.30
N ILE A 599 -0.75 -8.46 3.66
CA ILE A 599 -0.96 -9.84 4.12
C ILE A 599 0.40 -10.40 4.48
N TYR A 600 0.51 -10.87 5.71
CA TYR A 600 1.73 -11.45 6.26
C TYR A 600 1.57 -12.96 6.49
N GLY A 601 2.67 -13.69 6.37
CA GLY A 601 2.70 -15.13 6.58
C GLY A 601 4.01 -15.75 6.11
N THR A 602 3.97 -17.04 5.82
CA THR A 602 5.15 -17.79 5.38
C THR A 602 4.86 -18.52 4.06
N PRO A 603 5.65 -18.30 3.00
CA PRO A 603 5.56 -19.07 1.79
C PRO A 603 5.82 -20.56 2.05
N THR A 604 5.04 -21.45 1.44
CA THR A 604 5.24 -22.89 1.61
C THR A 604 6.06 -23.54 0.49
N GLY A 605 6.29 -22.81 -0.61
CA GLY A 605 6.88 -23.37 -1.83
C GLY A 605 5.91 -24.22 -2.67
N GLU A 606 4.67 -24.45 -2.20
CA GLU A 606 3.67 -25.23 -2.90
C GLU A 606 2.97 -24.36 -3.95
N ILE A 607 3.07 -24.74 -5.21
CA ILE A 607 2.32 -24.12 -6.31
C ILE A 607 1.17 -25.06 -6.66
N PRO A 608 -0.09 -24.68 -6.46
CA PRO A 608 -1.24 -25.49 -6.80
C PRO A 608 -1.25 -25.80 -8.31
N GLU A 609 -1.84 -26.94 -8.66
CA GLU A 609 -2.06 -27.28 -10.06
C GLU A 609 -2.83 -26.15 -10.77
N LYS A 610 -2.44 -25.86 -12.01
CA LYS A 610 -3.10 -24.82 -12.80
C LYS A 610 -4.57 -25.13 -12.98
N LEU A 611 -5.41 -24.12 -12.83
CA LEU A 611 -6.82 -24.25 -13.15
C LEU A 611 -6.99 -24.55 -14.64
N PRO A 612 -7.77 -25.58 -15.02
CA PRO A 612 -8.08 -25.80 -16.40
C PRO A 612 -8.93 -24.65 -16.97
N PRO A 613 -8.91 -24.41 -18.28
CA PRO A 613 -9.84 -23.48 -18.90
C PRO A 613 -11.29 -23.92 -18.63
N ALA A 614 -12.23 -22.99 -18.67
CA ALA A 614 -13.66 -23.30 -18.64
C ALA A 614 -14.06 -24.15 -19.85
N VAL A 615 -13.52 -23.81 -21.01
CA VAL A 615 -13.63 -24.58 -22.25
C VAL A 615 -12.30 -24.55 -23.02
N ASN A 616 -12.02 -25.65 -23.72
CA ASN A 616 -10.84 -25.81 -24.56
C ASN A 616 -11.18 -26.53 -25.86
N TYR A 617 -10.89 -25.92 -27.02
CA TYR A 617 -11.20 -26.51 -28.35
C TYR A 617 -9.93 -26.51 -29.22
N ASP A 618 -9.45 -27.70 -29.52
CA ASP A 618 -8.30 -27.94 -30.42
C ASP A 618 -8.70 -28.28 -31.88
N PHE A 619 -9.98 -28.38 -32.15
CA PHE A 619 -10.59 -28.71 -33.44
C PHE A 619 -10.12 -30.00 -34.09
N GLU A 620 -9.30 -30.81 -33.44
CA GLU A 620 -8.80 -32.08 -34.03
C GLU A 620 -9.91 -33.12 -34.22
N THR A 621 -10.99 -33.01 -33.46
CA THR A 621 -12.17 -33.84 -33.58
C THR A 621 -13.46 -33.00 -33.70
N SER A 622 -14.38 -33.46 -34.53
CA SER A 622 -15.71 -32.87 -34.67
C SER A 622 -16.78 -33.93 -34.88
N ASN A 623 -18.00 -33.64 -34.46
CA ASN A 623 -19.17 -34.47 -34.66
C ASN A 623 -20.26 -33.64 -35.33
N GLY A 624 -20.23 -33.60 -36.68
CA GLY A 624 -21.10 -32.76 -37.47
C GLY A 624 -20.87 -31.27 -37.19
N SER A 625 -21.89 -30.58 -36.67
CA SER A 625 -21.81 -29.14 -36.31
C SER A 625 -21.34 -28.90 -34.86
N SER A 626 -20.84 -29.89 -34.14
CA SER A 626 -20.36 -29.77 -32.77
C SER A 626 -18.89 -30.14 -32.66
N VAL A 627 -18.10 -29.29 -31.99
CA VAL A 627 -16.72 -29.54 -31.59
C VAL A 627 -16.71 -29.88 -30.11
N PRO A 628 -16.19 -31.05 -29.73
CA PRO A 628 -16.12 -31.40 -28.30
C PRO A 628 -15.13 -30.53 -27.54
N ASP A 629 -15.38 -30.35 -26.28
CA ASP A 629 -14.45 -29.71 -25.33
C ASP A 629 -13.33 -30.70 -24.99
N ASN A 630 -12.08 -30.29 -25.19
CA ASN A 630 -10.89 -31.09 -24.95
C ASN A 630 -10.13 -30.60 -23.70
N GLY A 631 -10.69 -30.90 -22.52
CA GLY A 631 -10.03 -30.62 -21.25
C GLY A 631 -10.55 -29.39 -20.48
N GLY A 632 -11.62 -28.73 -20.95
CA GLY A 632 -12.27 -27.66 -20.18
C GLY A 632 -13.07 -28.21 -18.99
N SER A 633 -13.21 -27.39 -17.94
CA SER A 633 -13.94 -27.74 -16.72
C SER A 633 -15.45 -27.87 -16.95
N LEU A 634 -16.02 -27.11 -17.88
CA LEU A 634 -17.45 -27.14 -18.20
C LEU A 634 -17.85 -28.38 -19.02
N LYS A 635 -16.92 -29.01 -19.72
CA LYS A 635 -17.13 -30.19 -20.57
C LYS A 635 -18.26 -30.02 -21.57
N LYS A 636 -18.34 -28.85 -22.22
CA LYS A 636 -19.40 -28.46 -23.15
C LYS A 636 -18.82 -28.15 -24.53
N GLY A 637 -19.41 -28.68 -25.55
CA GLY A 637 -18.96 -28.49 -26.95
C GLY A 637 -19.31 -27.10 -27.49
N LEU A 638 -18.55 -26.71 -28.53
CA LEU A 638 -18.77 -25.54 -29.37
C LEU A 638 -19.69 -25.90 -30.53
N THR A 639 -20.60 -25.03 -30.91
CA THR A 639 -21.55 -25.24 -32.00
C THR A 639 -21.13 -24.47 -33.24
N LEU A 640 -21.02 -25.14 -34.40
CA LEU A 640 -20.74 -24.54 -35.70
C LEU A 640 -22.04 -24.14 -36.41
N ASN A 641 -22.15 -22.90 -36.83
CA ASN A 641 -23.33 -22.33 -37.49
C ASN A 641 -23.03 -21.93 -38.94
N GLY A 642 -24.05 -22.01 -39.80
CA GLY A 642 -23.95 -21.68 -41.23
C GLY A 642 -22.96 -22.54 -41.98
N SER A 643 -22.00 -21.89 -42.62
CA SER A 643 -20.95 -22.58 -43.42
C SER A 643 -19.64 -22.76 -42.65
N ALA A 644 -19.66 -22.62 -41.31
CA ALA A 644 -18.49 -22.91 -40.46
C ALA A 644 -18.10 -24.37 -40.58
N SER A 645 -16.84 -24.66 -40.78
CA SER A 645 -16.36 -26.05 -41.07
C SER A 645 -14.97 -26.28 -40.47
N ILE A 646 -14.66 -27.54 -40.20
CA ILE A 646 -13.31 -27.96 -39.83
C ILE A 646 -12.57 -28.33 -41.10
N VAL A 647 -11.39 -27.74 -41.32
CA VAL A 647 -10.51 -27.95 -42.44
C VAL A 647 -9.09 -28.27 -42.01
N ASN A 648 -8.32 -28.96 -42.84
CA ASN A 648 -6.94 -29.24 -42.54
C ASN A 648 -6.03 -28.08 -42.96
N ASP A 649 -5.28 -27.50 -42.00
CA ASP A 649 -4.23 -26.53 -42.25
C ASP A 649 -2.87 -27.25 -42.17
N PRO A 650 -1.94 -27.00 -43.12
CA PRO A 650 -0.65 -27.70 -43.17
C PRO A 650 0.25 -27.47 -41.91
N GLN A 651 0.03 -26.39 -41.15
CA GLN A 651 0.84 -26.01 -39.99
C GLN A 651 0.18 -26.40 -38.66
N LYS A 652 -1.15 -26.44 -38.61
CA LYS A 652 -1.92 -26.56 -37.36
C LYS A 652 -2.74 -27.86 -37.28
N GLY A 653 -2.85 -28.67 -38.32
CA GLY A 653 -3.75 -29.82 -38.37
C GLY A 653 -5.18 -29.40 -38.68
N ASN A 654 -6.16 -29.93 -37.95
CA ASN A 654 -7.57 -29.54 -38.13
C ASN A 654 -7.90 -28.25 -37.42
N VAL A 655 -8.43 -27.27 -38.11
CA VAL A 655 -8.74 -25.93 -37.62
C VAL A 655 -10.16 -25.52 -38.00
N LEU A 656 -10.76 -24.60 -37.25
CA LEU A 656 -12.03 -23.97 -37.60
C LEU A 656 -11.81 -23.00 -38.79
N TYR A 657 -12.58 -23.17 -39.86
CA TYR A 657 -12.65 -22.22 -40.99
C TYR A 657 -14.01 -21.52 -41.01
N LEU A 658 -13.96 -20.19 -41.06
CA LEU A 658 -15.10 -19.30 -41.22
C LEU A 658 -14.96 -18.58 -42.57
N ASN A 659 -15.95 -18.68 -43.45
CA ASN A 659 -15.86 -18.19 -44.82
C ASN A 659 -16.32 -16.72 -45.00
N GLY A 660 -16.71 -16.04 -43.91
CA GLY A 660 -17.17 -14.66 -43.94
C GLY A 660 -18.59 -14.43 -44.46
N SER A 661 -19.33 -15.47 -44.82
CA SER A 661 -20.71 -15.30 -45.25
C SER A 661 -21.68 -15.15 -44.06
N ASP A 662 -22.80 -14.47 -44.29
CA ASP A 662 -23.84 -14.26 -43.28
C ASP A 662 -24.25 -15.55 -42.59
N GLY A 663 -24.31 -15.53 -41.27
CA GLY A 663 -24.65 -16.64 -40.45
C GLY A 663 -23.54 -17.65 -40.22
N THR A 664 -22.31 -17.42 -40.69
CA THR A 664 -21.15 -18.29 -40.46
C THR A 664 -20.36 -17.88 -39.25
N TYR A 665 -20.53 -18.63 -38.13
CA TYR A 665 -19.86 -18.38 -36.87
C TYR A 665 -19.79 -19.64 -36.01
N ALA A 666 -19.01 -19.60 -34.94
CA ALA A 666 -19.05 -20.61 -33.89
C ALA A 666 -19.64 -20.04 -32.59
N GLU A 667 -20.45 -20.83 -31.89
CA GLU A 667 -21.17 -20.45 -30.69
C GLU A 667 -20.69 -21.27 -29.50
N PHE A 668 -20.26 -20.57 -28.46
CA PHE A 668 -19.87 -21.16 -27.20
C PHE A 668 -21.09 -21.59 -26.36
N PRO A 669 -20.91 -22.45 -25.35
CA PRO A 669 -21.96 -22.79 -24.39
C PRO A 669 -22.53 -21.52 -23.73
N SER A 670 -23.87 -21.44 -23.68
CA SER A 670 -24.56 -20.32 -23.03
C SER A 670 -24.13 -20.16 -21.58
N GLY A 671 -23.94 -18.92 -21.15
CA GLY A 671 -23.55 -18.56 -19.79
C GLY A 671 -22.08 -18.83 -19.43
N MET A 672 -21.23 -19.19 -20.41
CA MET A 672 -19.82 -19.53 -20.15
C MET A 672 -19.08 -18.45 -19.36
N LEU A 673 -19.29 -17.18 -19.68
CA LEU A 673 -18.69 -16.02 -19.00
C LEU A 673 -19.66 -15.28 -18.07
N GLU A 674 -20.84 -15.82 -17.81
CA GLU A 674 -21.83 -15.18 -16.94
C GLU A 674 -21.28 -14.98 -15.52
N GLY A 675 -21.41 -13.76 -15.00
CA GLY A 675 -21.00 -13.41 -13.66
C GLY A 675 -19.49 -13.24 -13.48
N CYS A 676 -18.68 -13.37 -14.56
CA CYS A 676 -17.24 -13.19 -14.45
C CYS A 676 -16.88 -11.72 -14.22
N THR A 677 -15.99 -11.47 -13.28
CA THR A 677 -15.31 -10.17 -13.08
C THR A 677 -13.91 -10.17 -13.70
N GLU A 678 -13.44 -11.37 -14.00
CA GLU A 678 -12.18 -11.65 -14.66
C GLU A 678 -12.39 -12.74 -15.69
N TYR A 679 -11.64 -12.70 -16.75
CA TYR A 679 -11.58 -13.80 -17.72
C TYR A 679 -10.36 -13.71 -18.62
N THR A 680 -9.98 -14.82 -19.23
CA THR A 680 -8.98 -14.84 -20.28
C THR A 680 -9.54 -15.60 -21.48
N VAL A 681 -9.32 -15.04 -22.66
CA VAL A 681 -9.59 -15.70 -23.93
C VAL A 681 -8.27 -15.82 -24.69
N SER A 682 -7.89 -17.04 -25.05
CA SER A 682 -6.69 -17.32 -25.80
C SER A 682 -7.11 -18.10 -27.05
N MET A 683 -6.61 -17.71 -28.23
CA MET A 683 -6.85 -18.42 -29.49
C MET A 683 -5.77 -18.12 -30.50
N ASP A 684 -5.52 -19.09 -31.35
CA ASP A 684 -4.71 -18.91 -32.55
C ASP A 684 -5.59 -18.43 -33.71
N VAL A 685 -5.21 -17.36 -34.37
CA VAL A 685 -5.99 -16.75 -35.44
C VAL A 685 -5.12 -16.49 -36.68
N LYS A 686 -5.65 -16.81 -37.85
CA LYS A 686 -5.09 -16.43 -39.15
C LYS A 686 -6.22 -15.86 -40.03
N SER A 687 -6.15 -14.57 -40.33
CA SER A 687 -7.19 -13.87 -41.13
C SER A 687 -6.93 -14.04 -42.64
N GLU A 688 -8.02 -14.19 -43.41
CA GLU A 688 -7.99 -14.14 -44.88
C GLU A 688 -8.53 -12.81 -45.45
N SER A 689 -9.11 -11.94 -44.62
CA SER A 689 -9.70 -10.66 -45.06
C SER A 689 -9.00 -9.47 -44.40
N GLN A 690 -8.80 -8.42 -45.20
CA GLN A 690 -8.49 -7.09 -44.65
C GLN A 690 -9.79 -6.40 -44.28
N GLY A 691 -9.75 -5.64 -43.18
CA GLY A 691 -10.89 -4.85 -42.69
C GLY A 691 -11.39 -5.28 -41.33
N ASN A 692 -12.61 -4.88 -40.99
CA ASN A 692 -13.20 -5.16 -39.69
C ASN A 692 -13.73 -6.60 -39.60
N PHE A 693 -13.31 -7.31 -38.55
CA PHE A 693 -13.82 -8.64 -38.24
C PHE A 693 -13.78 -8.88 -36.73
N PHE A 694 -14.67 -9.71 -36.26
CA PHE A 694 -14.70 -10.12 -34.85
C PHE A 694 -14.10 -11.49 -34.71
N THR A 695 -13.17 -11.63 -33.79
CA THR A 695 -12.65 -12.92 -33.38
C THR A 695 -13.42 -13.48 -32.20
N PHE A 696 -13.87 -12.59 -31.28
CA PHE A 696 -14.64 -13.01 -30.12
C PHE A 696 -15.64 -11.93 -29.71
N ALA A 697 -16.88 -12.32 -29.37
CA ALA A 697 -17.87 -11.45 -28.77
C ALA A 697 -18.66 -12.22 -27.70
N ALA A 698 -19.02 -11.55 -26.60
CA ALA A 698 -19.85 -12.09 -25.52
C ALA A 698 -20.86 -11.02 -25.07
N GLY A 699 -22.14 -11.39 -24.89
CA GLY A 699 -23.15 -10.42 -24.48
C GLY A 699 -24.58 -10.92 -24.66
N LYS A 700 -25.50 -9.99 -24.75
CA LYS A 700 -26.93 -10.22 -24.95
C LYS A 700 -27.45 -9.64 -26.25
N ASP A 701 -27.10 -8.42 -26.53
CA ASP A 701 -27.59 -7.62 -27.64
C ASP A 701 -26.60 -6.47 -27.93
N LYS A 702 -26.98 -5.60 -28.88
CA LYS A 702 -26.18 -4.43 -29.27
C LYS A 702 -26.02 -3.34 -28.19
N GLU A 703 -26.69 -3.46 -27.04
CA GLU A 703 -26.57 -2.52 -25.92
C GLU A 703 -25.72 -3.09 -24.79
N LYS A 704 -25.67 -4.43 -24.65
CA LYS A 704 -24.99 -5.15 -23.57
C LYS A 704 -24.07 -6.22 -24.12
N TYR A 705 -22.83 -5.84 -24.33
CA TYR A 705 -21.84 -6.73 -24.93
C TYR A 705 -20.42 -6.46 -24.43
N ALA A 706 -19.58 -7.43 -24.61
CA ALA A 706 -18.12 -7.29 -24.66
C ALA A 706 -17.60 -7.95 -25.92
N PHE A 707 -16.61 -7.38 -26.54
CA PHE A 707 -15.90 -8.01 -27.65
C PHE A 707 -14.43 -7.65 -27.65
N PHE A 708 -13.61 -8.48 -28.25
CA PHE A 708 -12.37 -8.02 -28.86
C PHE A 708 -12.40 -8.28 -30.38
N ARG A 709 -11.93 -7.29 -31.09
CA ARG A 709 -11.88 -7.28 -32.55
C ARG A 709 -10.46 -6.96 -32.99
N VAL A 710 -9.97 -7.76 -33.86
CA VAL A 710 -8.67 -7.56 -34.49
C VAL A 710 -8.87 -7.00 -35.90
N ALA A 711 -8.19 -5.92 -36.20
CA ALA A 711 -8.16 -5.28 -37.52
C ALA A 711 -6.70 -5.10 -37.97
N ASP A 712 -6.52 -4.67 -39.23
CA ASP A 712 -5.18 -4.59 -39.83
C ASP A 712 -4.20 -3.68 -39.09
N ASP A 713 -4.69 -2.67 -38.39
CA ASP A 713 -3.89 -1.61 -37.75
C ASP A 713 -4.12 -1.46 -36.27
N HIS A 714 -5.12 -2.14 -35.72
CA HIS A 714 -5.42 -2.04 -34.28
C HIS A 714 -6.20 -3.24 -33.75
N PHE A 715 -6.08 -3.46 -32.44
CA PHE A 715 -6.92 -4.34 -31.66
C PHE A 715 -7.92 -3.47 -30.90
N ARG A 716 -9.21 -3.75 -31.04
CA ARG A 716 -10.26 -3.03 -30.35
C ARG A 716 -10.91 -3.93 -29.31
N PHE A 717 -11.03 -3.42 -28.11
CA PHE A 717 -11.78 -4.01 -27.03
C PHE A 717 -12.93 -3.09 -26.63
N ALA A 718 -14.09 -3.65 -26.35
CA ALA A 718 -15.18 -2.94 -25.75
C ALA A 718 -15.89 -3.82 -24.72
N ALA A 719 -16.34 -3.23 -23.63
CA ALA A 719 -17.32 -3.80 -22.72
C ALA A 719 -18.29 -2.70 -22.31
N THR A 720 -19.57 -2.88 -22.58
CA THR A 720 -20.57 -1.83 -22.37
C THR A 720 -21.94 -2.37 -21.96
N THR A 721 -22.66 -1.59 -21.16
CA THR A 721 -24.09 -1.76 -20.88
C THR A 721 -24.94 -0.66 -21.53
N ASP A 722 -24.31 0.20 -22.33
CA ASP A 722 -24.96 1.29 -23.06
C ASP A 722 -24.22 1.52 -24.38
N THR A 723 -24.87 1.32 -25.48
CA THR A 723 -24.37 1.34 -26.86
C THR A 723 -23.27 2.39 -27.09
N TRP A 724 -22.16 2.00 -27.71
CA TRP A 724 -21.05 2.85 -28.11
C TRP A 724 -20.30 3.60 -26.99
N ARG A 725 -20.33 3.11 -25.77
CA ARG A 725 -19.55 3.66 -24.67
C ARG A 725 -18.58 2.64 -24.10
N GLY A 726 -17.41 3.11 -23.65
CA GLY A 726 -16.43 2.25 -22.99
C GLY A 726 -15.62 1.38 -23.95
N GLU A 727 -15.47 1.77 -25.20
CA GLU A 727 -14.54 1.13 -26.13
C GLU A 727 -13.11 1.62 -25.92
N SER A 728 -12.15 0.70 -25.88
CA SER A 728 -10.72 0.97 -25.82
C SER A 728 -10.03 0.44 -27.07
N GLU A 729 -9.12 1.22 -27.64
CA GLU A 729 -8.25 0.80 -28.71
C GLU A 729 -6.85 0.47 -28.17
N MET A 730 -6.39 -0.74 -28.47
CA MET A 730 -5.02 -1.13 -28.29
C MET A 730 -4.30 -1.03 -29.64
N LYS A 731 -3.17 -0.33 -29.67
CA LYS A 731 -2.44 -0.03 -30.91
C LYS A 731 -1.55 -1.21 -31.30
N TYR A 732 -2.17 -2.31 -31.68
CA TYR A 732 -1.45 -3.46 -32.23
C TYR A 732 -2.17 -3.95 -33.48
N GLY A 733 -1.54 -3.82 -34.61
CA GLY A 733 -2.05 -4.31 -35.89
C GLY A 733 -1.74 -5.78 -36.13
N LEU A 734 -2.58 -6.45 -36.91
CA LEU A 734 -2.39 -7.81 -37.38
C LEU A 734 -1.58 -7.84 -38.66
N ASP A 735 -0.56 -8.69 -38.70
CA ASP A 735 -0.17 -9.29 -39.97
C ASP A 735 -1.15 -10.45 -40.30
N GLY A 736 -2.21 -10.13 -41.04
CA GLY A 736 -3.35 -11.02 -41.24
C GLY A 736 -3.07 -12.28 -42.08
N SER A 737 -1.82 -12.52 -42.52
CA SER A 737 -1.47 -13.65 -43.38
C SER A 737 -0.85 -14.84 -42.66
N THR A 738 -0.44 -14.68 -41.40
CA THR A 738 0.24 -15.67 -40.55
C THR A 738 -0.57 -16.04 -39.33
N TRP A 739 -0.27 -17.20 -38.76
CA TRP A 739 -0.84 -17.60 -37.49
C TRP A 739 -0.21 -16.82 -36.33
N HIS A 740 -1.05 -16.27 -35.47
CA HIS A 740 -0.65 -15.67 -34.22
C HIS A 740 -1.55 -16.15 -33.08
N ASN A 741 -0.97 -16.35 -31.89
CA ASN A 741 -1.74 -16.55 -30.66
C ASN A 741 -2.10 -15.20 -30.07
N TYR A 742 -3.38 -14.97 -29.90
CA TYR A 742 -3.92 -13.84 -29.17
C TYR A 742 -4.41 -14.31 -27.82
N THR A 743 -3.84 -13.77 -26.74
CA THR A 743 -4.33 -13.99 -25.39
C THR A 743 -4.74 -12.66 -24.80
N PHE A 744 -6.01 -12.53 -24.51
CA PHE A 744 -6.60 -11.35 -23.93
C PHE A 744 -7.10 -11.64 -22.53
N ALA A 745 -6.45 -11.05 -21.50
CA ALA A 745 -6.76 -11.24 -20.09
C ALA A 745 -7.37 -9.96 -19.52
N VAL A 746 -8.54 -10.08 -18.90
CA VAL A 746 -9.26 -8.99 -18.24
C VAL A 746 -9.32 -9.29 -16.75
N SER A 747 -8.93 -8.32 -15.94
CA SER A 747 -8.98 -8.38 -14.47
C SER A 747 -9.48 -7.06 -13.92
N GLY A 748 -10.73 -7.00 -13.49
CA GLY A 748 -11.34 -5.76 -13.07
C GLY A 748 -11.27 -4.69 -14.17
N SER A 749 -10.65 -3.56 -13.87
CA SER A 749 -10.48 -2.45 -14.84
C SER A 749 -9.31 -2.63 -15.81
N ASP A 750 -8.50 -3.65 -15.63
CA ASP A 750 -7.29 -3.88 -16.40
C ASP A 750 -7.54 -4.92 -17.47
N ALA A 751 -7.09 -4.64 -18.69
CA ALA A 751 -7.01 -5.61 -19.76
C ALA A 751 -5.59 -5.65 -20.32
N LYS A 752 -5.10 -6.83 -20.59
CA LYS A 752 -3.77 -7.08 -21.16
C LYS A 752 -3.89 -7.91 -22.42
N LEU A 753 -3.26 -7.43 -23.48
CA LEU A 753 -3.16 -8.16 -24.74
C LEU A 753 -1.76 -8.75 -24.89
N TYR A 754 -1.72 -10.05 -25.08
CA TYR A 754 -0.49 -10.77 -25.42
C TYR A 754 -0.63 -11.32 -26.85
N VAL A 755 0.46 -11.21 -27.59
CA VAL A 755 0.58 -11.83 -28.90
C VAL A 755 1.81 -12.74 -28.88
N ASP A 756 1.59 -14.00 -29.23
CA ASP A 756 2.62 -15.05 -29.17
C ASP A 756 3.33 -15.10 -27.80
N GLY A 757 2.56 -14.95 -26.72
CA GLY A 757 3.05 -14.93 -25.35
C GLY A 757 3.73 -13.64 -24.89
N THR A 758 3.90 -12.66 -25.77
CA THR A 758 4.51 -11.36 -25.45
C THR A 758 3.44 -10.33 -25.13
N LEU A 759 3.54 -9.62 -23.98
CA LEU A 759 2.67 -8.49 -23.66
C LEU A 759 2.91 -7.36 -24.66
N VAL A 760 1.89 -6.99 -25.43
CA VAL A 760 1.99 -5.95 -26.47
C VAL A 760 1.26 -4.67 -26.11
N ASP A 761 0.21 -4.74 -25.31
CA ASP A 761 -0.52 -3.55 -24.85
C ASP A 761 -1.32 -3.82 -23.57
N THR A 762 -1.65 -2.74 -22.85
CA THR A 762 -2.44 -2.77 -21.61
C THR A 762 -3.43 -1.60 -21.61
N SER A 763 -4.67 -1.86 -21.23
CA SER A 763 -5.68 -0.83 -20.94
C SER A 763 -6.06 -0.90 -19.47
N THR A 764 -6.16 0.25 -18.81
CA THR A 764 -6.63 0.40 -17.42
C THR A 764 -7.98 1.11 -17.32
N GLU A 765 -8.69 1.23 -18.46
CA GLU A 765 -9.90 2.09 -18.57
C GLU A 765 -11.19 1.28 -18.68
N ILE A 766 -11.19 -0.01 -18.31
CA ILE A 766 -12.39 -0.83 -18.39
C ILE A 766 -13.38 -0.42 -17.30
N ALA A 767 -14.50 0.14 -17.73
CA ALA A 767 -15.56 0.62 -16.84
C ALA A 767 -16.73 -0.37 -16.66
N THR A 768 -16.80 -1.41 -17.48
CA THR A 768 -17.88 -2.40 -17.49
C THR A 768 -17.27 -3.81 -17.44
N LEU A 769 -17.66 -4.59 -16.46
CA LEU A 769 -17.24 -5.99 -16.33
C LEU A 769 -18.25 -6.94 -17.00
N MET A 770 -17.84 -8.15 -17.30
CA MET A 770 -18.71 -9.18 -17.84
C MET A 770 -19.91 -9.45 -16.90
N SER A 771 -19.70 -9.38 -15.59
CA SER A 771 -20.76 -9.49 -14.56
C SER A 771 -21.82 -8.38 -14.67
N ASP A 772 -21.48 -7.20 -15.15
CA ASP A 772 -22.41 -6.07 -15.32
C ASP A 772 -23.41 -6.32 -16.47
N LEU A 773 -23.09 -7.21 -17.40
CA LEU A 773 -23.97 -7.59 -18.49
C LEU A 773 -25.18 -8.44 -18.01
N GLY A 774 -25.10 -8.99 -16.80
CA GLY A 774 -26.15 -9.80 -16.16
C GLY A 774 -26.22 -11.22 -16.71
N SER A 775 -27.37 -11.91 -16.55
CA SER A 775 -27.56 -13.32 -16.92
C SER A 775 -28.00 -13.51 -18.38
N GLY A 776 -27.82 -14.70 -18.94
CA GLY A 776 -28.22 -15.08 -20.30
C GLY A 776 -27.23 -14.59 -21.37
N ILE A 777 -25.95 -14.55 -21.04
CA ILE A 777 -24.87 -14.18 -21.95
C ILE A 777 -24.64 -15.31 -22.97
N THR A 778 -24.57 -14.96 -24.25
CA THR A 778 -24.09 -15.82 -25.34
C THR A 778 -22.69 -15.38 -25.76
N SER A 779 -21.91 -16.25 -26.36
CA SER A 779 -20.55 -15.91 -26.83
C SER A 779 -20.26 -16.52 -28.19
N TYR A 780 -19.53 -15.81 -29.04
CA TYR A 780 -19.33 -16.18 -30.42
C TYR A 780 -17.87 -15.98 -30.89
N ILE A 781 -17.45 -16.80 -31.83
CA ILE A 781 -16.27 -16.58 -32.69
C ILE A 781 -16.77 -16.21 -34.07
N GLY A 782 -16.27 -15.13 -34.64
CA GLY A 782 -16.54 -14.70 -36.02
C GLY A 782 -17.80 -13.89 -36.24
N LYS A 783 -18.53 -13.53 -35.16
CA LYS A 783 -19.77 -12.74 -35.21
C LYS A 783 -19.79 -11.69 -34.13
N SER A 784 -20.37 -10.52 -34.45
CA SER A 784 -20.71 -9.48 -33.48
C SER A 784 -22.19 -9.50 -33.07
N TYR A 785 -22.60 -8.58 -32.18
CA TYR A 785 -24.01 -8.31 -31.84
C TYR A 785 -24.68 -7.26 -32.76
N TYR A 786 -23.92 -6.67 -33.67
CA TYR A 786 -24.43 -5.74 -34.67
C TYR A 786 -24.72 -6.50 -35.98
N PRO A 787 -25.98 -6.50 -36.47
CA PRO A 787 -26.35 -7.22 -37.66
C PRO A 787 -25.67 -6.69 -38.95
N GLU A 788 -25.18 -5.47 -38.90
CA GLU A 788 -24.53 -4.76 -40.00
C GLU A 788 -23.02 -5.07 -40.12
N ASP A 789 -22.44 -5.70 -39.09
CA ASP A 789 -21.03 -6.03 -39.08
C ASP A 789 -20.75 -7.26 -39.92
N ASP A 790 -19.64 -7.22 -40.68
CA ASP A 790 -19.18 -8.33 -41.50
C ASP A 790 -18.79 -9.54 -40.61
N TYR A 791 -19.09 -10.74 -41.09
CA TYR A 791 -18.64 -11.96 -40.47
C TYR A 791 -17.16 -12.21 -40.74
N PHE A 792 -16.45 -12.76 -39.74
CA PHE A 792 -15.02 -13.06 -39.84
C PHE A 792 -14.76 -14.06 -40.96
N LYS A 793 -13.72 -13.79 -41.76
CA LYS A 793 -13.19 -14.73 -42.76
C LYS A 793 -11.77 -15.11 -42.40
N GLY A 794 -11.54 -16.41 -42.13
CA GLY A 794 -10.22 -16.89 -41.73
C GLY A 794 -10.25 -18.19 -40.95
N TYR A 795 -9.18 -18.47 -40.26
CA TYR A 795 -8.95 -19.70 -39.53
C TYR A 795 -8.76 -19.42 -38.06
N VAL A 796 -9.26 -20.33 -37.23
CA VAL A 796 -9.12 -20.23 -35.74
C VAL A 796 -8.75 -21.61 -35.23
N ASP A 797 -7.84 -21.64 -34.23
CA ASP A 797 -7.36 -22.85 -33.58
C ASP A 797 -7.05 -22.62 -32.10
N ASN A 798 -6.89 -23.69 -31.33
CA ASN A 798 -6.44 -23.67 -29.94
C ASN A 798 -7.19 -22.68 -29.05
N VAL A 799 -8.51 -22.70 -29.08
CA VAL A 799 -9.37 -21.79 -28.35
C VAL A 799 -9.51 -22.24 -26.89
N ALA A 800 -9.02 -21.45 -25.97
CA ALA A 800 -9.19 -21.67 -24.53
C ALA A 800 -9.79 -20.44 -23.86
N VAL A 801 -10.82 -20.64 -23.05
CA VAL A 801 -11.45 -19.57 -22.26
C VAL A 801 -11.37 -19.92 -20.78
N TYR A 802 -10.85 -18.99 -20.00
CA TYR A 802 -10.73 -19.11 -18.56
C TYR A 802 -11.68 -18.10 -17.88
N ARG A 803 -12.23 -18.47 -16.73
CA ARG A 803 -13.10 -17.61 -15.93
C ARG A 803 -12.32 -16.78 -14.91
N HIS A 804 -11.03 -16.67 -15.10
CA HIS A 804 -10.09 -15.85 -14.34
C HIS A 804 -9.03 -15.24 -15.27
N ALA A 805 -8.38 -14.18 -14.82
CA ALA A 805 -7.26 -13.62 -15.53
C ALA A 805 -6.03 -14.51 -15.32
N LEU A 806 -5.45 -15.01 -16.41
CA LEU A 806 -4.17 -15.68 -16.36
C LEU A 806 -3.06 -14.67 -16.00
N SER A 807 -2.19 -15.07 -15.12
CA SER A 807 -0.98 -14.30 -14.81
C SER A 807 -0.02 -14.27 -16.02
N PRO A 808 0.88 -13.27 -16.10
CA PRO A 808 1.90 -13.24 -17.14
C PRO A 808 2.68 -14.56 -17.24
N ASP A 809 3.03 -15.16 -16.11
CA ASP A 809 3.75 -16.43 -16.04
C ASP A 809 2.95 -17.61 -16.61
N GLU A 810 1.63 -17.59 -16.43
CA GLU A 810 0.75 -18.63 -16.98
C GLU A 810 0.62 -18.51 -18.49
N ILE A 811 0.58 -17.27 -19.00
CA ILE A 811 0.48 -17.00 -20.45
C ILE A 811 1.81 -17.32 -21.13
N THR A 812 2.93 -16.87 -20.59
CA THR A 812 4.26 -17.10 -21.19
C THR A 812 4.70 -18.57 -21.08
N LYS A 813 4.33 -19.29 -20.02
CA LYS A 813 4.65 -20.71 -19.85
C LYS A 813 3.85 -21.63 -20.79
N LYS A 814 2.82 -21.14 -21.48
CA LYS A 814 2.04 -21.95 -22.43
C LYS A 814 2.84 -22.39 -23.65
N SER A 815 4.00 -21.83 -23.92
CA SER A 815 4.87 -22.15 -25.04
C SER A 815 6.13 -22.96 -24.68
N THR A 816 6.24 -23.51 -23.47
CA THR A 816 7.42 -24.30 -23.13
C THR A 816 7.15 -25.80 -23.09
N VAL A 817 6.98 -26.40 -24.22
CA VAL A 817 7.47 -27.75 -24.42
C VAL A 817 8.99 -27.66 -24.33
N GLU A 818 9.58 -28.39 -23.39
CA GLU A 818 11.03 -28.39 -23.18
C GLU A 818 11.72 -28.76 -24.50
N GLY A 819 12.58 -27.87 -25.01
CA GLY A 819 13.21 -28.03 -26.30
C GLY A 819 12.46 -27.39 -27.50
N ASP A 820 11.29 -26.84 -27.32
CA ASP A 820 10.53 -26.12 -28.37
C ASP A 820 11.11 -24.71 -28.57
N VAL A 821 12.19 -24.61 -29.28
CA VAL A 821 12.91 -23.35 -29.50
C VAL A 821 12.33 -22.53 -30.66
N ASN A 822 11.48 -23.12 -31.48
CA ASN A 822 10.79 -22.46 -32.57
C ASN A 822 9.40 -21.93 -32.12
N SER A 823 8.90 -22.32 -30.94
CA SER A 823 7.58 -21.97 -30.36
C SER A 823 6.39 -22.51 -31.17
N ASP A 824 6.53 -23.68 -31.83
CA ASP A 824 5.42 -24.30 -32.55
C ASP A 824 4.60 -25.30 -31.71
N GLY A 825 4.94 -25.43 -30.39
CA GLY A 825 4.28 -26.31 -29.45
C GLY A 825 4.77 -27.75 -29.46
N LYS A 826 5.85 -28.07 -30.21
CA LYS A 826 6.45 -29.40 -30.33
C LYS A 826 7.95 -29.30 -30.07
N CYS A 827 8.54 -30.38 -29.58
CA CYS A 827 9.99 -30.53 -29.58
C CYS A 827 10.36 -31.53 -30.66
N ASP A 828 10.80 -31.07 -31.83
CA ASP A 828 11.11 -31.94 -32.97
C ASP A 828 12.41 -31.52 -33.71
N ILE A 829 12.61 -32.06 -34.90
CA ILE A 829 13.84 -31.81 -35.65
C ILE A 829 14.01 -30.36 -36.10
N ALA A 830 12.89 -29.61 -36.23
CA ALA A 830 12.92 -28.19 -36.58
C ALA A 830 13.57 -27.35 -35.49
N ASP A 831 13.32 -27.69 -34.21
CA ASP A 831 13.96 -27.08 -33.07
C ASP A 831 15.46 -27.32 -33.02
N ALA A 832 15.86 -28.57 -33.28
CA ALA A 832 17.26 -28.90 -33.34
C ALA A 832 17.98 -28.13 -34.46
N VAL A 833 17.34 -27.94 -35.59
CA VAL A 833 17.87 -27.15 -36.72
C VAL A 833 17.94 -25.66 -36.35
N MET A 834 16.92 -25.10 -35.65
CA MET A 834 16.91 -23.71 -35.21
C MET A 834 18.00 -23.43 -34.17
N MET A 835 18.15 -24.31 -33.17
CA MET A 835 19.20 -24.17 -32.16
C MET A 835 20.60 -24.34 -32.79
N GLN A 836 20.75 -25.24 -33.72
CA GLN A 836 22.02 -25.39 -34.46
C GLN A 836 22.38 -24.10 -35.22
N ASN A 837 21.42 -23.51 -35.92
CA ASN A 837 21.64 -22.25 -36.63
C ASN A 837 22.00 -21.11 -35.68
N TYR A 838 21.32 -21.02 -34.54
CA TYR A 838 21.63 -20.03 -33.49
C TYR A 838 23.08 -20.20 -33.00
N LEU A 839 23.51 -21.43 -32.66
CA LEU A 839 24.87 -21.69 -32.19
C LEU A 839 25.95 -21.41 -33.24
N LEU A 840 25.59 -21.48 -34.51
CA LEU A 840 26.46 -21.13 -35.65
C LEU A 840 26.42 -19.63 -36.00
N ASN A 841 25.71 -18.80 -35.25
CA ASN A 841 25.45 -17.38 -35.58
C ASN A 841 24.76 -17.16 -36.95
N ASN A 842 23.98 -18.11 -37.40
CA ASN A 842 23.28 -18.09 -38.69
C ASN A 842 21.75 -17.88 -38.54
N GLY A 843 21.27 -17.54 -37.33
CA GLY A 843 19.83 -17.36 -37.05
C GLY A 843 19.53 -16.97 -35.64
N THR A 844 18.26 -16.73 -35.35
CA THR A 844 17.72 -16.42 -34.00
C THR A 844 16.90 -17.61 -33.52
N MET A 845 16.68 -17.71 -32.23
CA MET A 845 15.71 -18.62 -31.62
C MET A 845 14.49 -17.84 -31.14
N ASN A 846 13.28 -18.40 -31.30
CA ASN A 846 12.03 -17.77 -30.89
C ASN A 846 11.81 -17.93 -29.38
N ASN A 847 12.26 -19.05 -28.82
CA ASN A 847 12.11 -19.38 -27.40
C ASN A 847 13.44 -19.79 -26.78
N TRP A 848 14.15 -18.81 -26.26
CA TRP A 848 15.45 -19.02 -25.64
C TRP A 848 15.34 -19.90 -24.38
N ASN A 849 14.29 -19.67 -23.55
CA ASN A 849 14.10 -20.40 -22.29
C ASN A 849 13.81 -21.90 -22.48
N ALA A 850 13.11 -22.26 -23.57
CA ALA A 850 12.89 -23.66 -23.93
C ALA A 850 14.18 -24.33 -24.39
N GLY A 851 15.11 -23.56 -24.89
CA GLY A 851 16.41 -24.02 -25.35
C GLY A 851 17.46 -24.21 -24.29
N ASP A 852 17.38 -23.52 -23.16
CA ASP A 852 18.28 -23.69 -22.01
C ASP A 852 17.90 -24.95 -21.22
N LEU A 853 18.30 -26.12 -21.75
CA LEU A 853 17.97 -27.43 -21.21
C LEU A 853 18.86 -27.82 -20.03
N VAL A 854 20.06 -27.25 -19.94
CA VAL A 854 21.01 -27.45 -18.84
C VAL A 854 20.63 -26.56 -17.64
N LYS A 855 19.79 -25.51 -17.86
CA LYS A 855 19.39 -24.51 -16.87
C LYS A 855 20.57 -23.73 -16.25
N ASP A 856 21.57 -23.45 -17.10
CA ASP A 856 22.79 -22.72 -16.69
C ASP A 856 22.76 -21.24 -17.13
N GLY A 857 21.63 -20.77 -17.69
CA GLY A 857 21.45 -19.40 -18.17
C GLY A 857 22.22 -19.11 -19.47
N ARG A 858 22.60 -20.14 -20.23
CA ARG A 858 23.33 -20.02 -21.50
C ARG A 858 22.82 -21.06 -22.50
N ILE A 859 22.75 -20.70 -23.76
CA ILE A 859 22.55 -21.66 -24.83
C ILE A 859 23.90 -22.05 -25.43
N ASN A 860 24.24 -23.33 -25.34
CA ASN A 860 25.53 -23.84 -25.77
C ASN A 860 25.40 -25.27 -26.32
N ILE A 861 26.53 -25.89 -26.58
CA ILE A 861 26.54 -27.23 -27.18
C ILE A 861 25.93 -28.32 -26.27
N TYR A 862 25.91 -28.11 -24.94
CA TYR A 862 25.33 -29.08 -24.01
C TYR A 862 23.81 -29.10 -24.13
N ASP A 863 23.18 -27.91 -24.29
CA ASP A 863 21.74 -27.78 -24.56
C ASP A 863 21.37 -28.44 -25.89
N PHE A 864 22.14 -28.20 -26.91
CA PHE A 864 21.92 -28.82 -28.21
C PHE A 864 22.00 -30.34 -28.15
N LEU A 865 22.92 -30.91 -27.37
CA LEU A 865 23.01 -32.34 -27.18
C LEU A 865 21.81 -32.92 -26.42
N LEU A 866 21.29 -32.20 -25.44
CA LEU A 866 20.06 -32.57 -24.72
C LEU A 866 18.84 -32.44 -25.63
N LEU A 867 18.74 -31.38 -26.41
CA LEU A 867 17.65 -31.20 -27.37
C LEU A 867 17.61 -32.34 -28.41
N ARG A 868 18.75 -32.68 -28.95
CA ARG A 868 18.83 -33.83 -29.87
C ARG A 868 18.40 -35.13 -29.21
N LYS A 869 18.67 -35.30 -27.92
CA LYS A 869 18.24 -36.49 -27.18
C LYS A 869 16.72 -36.48 -27.01
N LEU A 870 16.11 -35.34 -26.71
CA LEU A 870 14.64 -35.17 -26.62
C LEU A 870 13.94 -35.45 -27.93
N VAL A 871 14.49 -34.96 -29.04
CA VAL A 871 13.92 -35.14 -30.40
C VAL A 871 13.98 -36.60 -30.87
N ILE A 872 14.88 -37.42 -30.34
CA ILE A 872 15.07 -38.81 -30.76
C ILE A 872 14.35 -39.79 -29.77
N SER A 873 13.99 -39.36 -28.59
CA SER A 873 13.28 -40.17 -27.58
C SER A 873 11.79 -40.29 -27.87
#